data_ae982761edb9a528671c289ad565e661
#
_entry.id   ae982761edb9a528671c289ad565e661
#
_cell.length_a   1.000
_cell.length_b   1.000
_cell.length_c   1.000
_cell.angle_alpha   90.00
_cell.angle_beta   90.00
_cell.angle_gamma   90.00
#
_symmetry.space_group_name_H-M   'P 1'
#
loop_
_entity.id
_entity.type
_entity.pdbx_description
1 polymer ?
#
loop_
_entity_poly.entity_id
_entity_poly.type
_entity_poly.pdbx_seq_one_letter_code
_entity_poly.pdbx_strand_id
1 'polypeptide(L)'
;MKQSNFFIQSIQVKEITEKTVLNNAVYTWLLFIDGSALCRISLQHYIAGENDFMLLPPSSILEIAPLSGQRHASILTVSADTPFFSRYLPEYRNISCNTLTFPEHTNALFRQQLLEFFQQFSSQHTCTSLQANYLYFSILNTISRQYIPSSMTEQNAQESRRIDAIKQYIEENYRFPLTLQDLSERFHVSTAHLSRFIKHHTALGFHEYLVEIRLNHAVRDLENTQDTITEIAYANGFPNISSFNRDFRKKFNATPNKYRLDYNRTHPSKPLQLHINEKLSEIFKENSIRNIFRIIDNEKQPRLLHPIWKDMINIGNAANCENQQFQEQLTQIQQRFSFKYAKVTALFKDITPESCQNPKAYPFPNMDSLFDQLRQLRLIPHIDLSIFPGQSIAITQQQKLIREFLKYFIKRYGEEELNFWRFEYSEAPRTDTWSGQRPAQIIENYMSIQSVIKQLLPNAPVGGLSLSPLMLSNWENSLKSEKFHSLLSHMDFFSLHLVPYKYSGGTRQLISDPHYIREFVREIYGMLQKATDDLIPIYVTHCQYDDVCESHASDSAFIAPYLLSVCFLIHPYVQSICFAPFSDIDSHNVSTSPLFFGGNGLVTINGIRKPSWFANFALLRSGKFYSVLTQNCMISMLPRSIYQIIFYNYAPYMGDTTYKKGISQSDMVPQTFTFLAGDMPPGNYRIQKLSIGPNAGSVYDEYLHMNITDDMLPIEQEYLRSRAMFSVKIEYLQINHNSKITEQLLPYEMCIIVLSKITQ
;
A
#
# COMPACT_ATOMS: atom_id res chain seq x y z
N MET A 1 24.22 -16.26 33.73
CA MET A 1 24.16 -16.01 32.30
C MET A 1 22.73 -15.66 31.93
N LYS A 2 22.37 -14.40 31.87
CA LYS A 2 21.08 -13.95 31.28
C LYS A 2 21.33 -13.75 29.79
N GLN A 3 20.92 -14.68 28.96
CA GLN A 3 20.80 -14.47 27.52
C GLN A 3 19.71 -13.41 27.31
N SER A 4 20.13 -12.19 26.97
CA SER A 4 19.23 -11.17 26.46
C SER A 4 18.85 -11.56 25.03
N ASN A 5 17.61 -11.96 24.82
CA ASN A 5 17.05 -12.28 23.51
C ASN A 5 16.78 -11.01 22.65
N PHE A 6 17.66 -10.02 22.68
CA PHE A 6 17.51 -8.80 21.92
C PHE A 6 18.38 -8.85 20.66
N PHE A 7 17.71 -8.79 19.51
CA PHE A 7 18.34 -8.81 18.17
C PHE A 7 18.97 -7.47 17.79
N ILE A 8 18.67 -6.40 18.54
CA ILE A 8 19.21 -5.07 18.30
C ILE A 8 20.25 -4.78 19.34
N GLN A 9 21.41 -4.36 18.86
CA GLN A 9 22.55 -4.08 19.71
C GLN A 9 22.54 -2.64 20.21
N SER A 10 22.18 -1.68 19.37
CA SER A 10 22.13 -0.28 19.76
C SER A 10 21.21 0.54 18.85
N ILE A 11 20.64 1.58 19.44
CA ILE A 11 19.92 2.64 18.73
C ILE A 11 20.51 3.96 19.20
N GLN A 12 20.97 4.79 18.27
CA GLN A 12 21.62 6.06 18.58
C GLN A 12 21.19 7.13 17.59
N VAL A 13 21.05 8.36 18.06
CA VAL A 13 21.01 9.54 17.21
C VAL A 13 22.36 10.23 17.29
N LYS A 14 22.91 10.56 16.11
CA LYS A 14 24.21 11.25 16.01
C LYS A 14 24.02 12.55 15.24
N GLU A 15 24.57 13.61 15.77
CA GLU A 15 24.69 14.89 15.09
C GLU A 15 26.08 14.95 14.43
N ILE A 16 26.07 15.18 13.13
CA ILE A 16 27.29 15.26 12.30
C ILE A 16 27.56 16.73 12.05
N THR A 17 28.52 17.29 12.75
CA THR A 17 28.96 18.70 12.62
C THR A 17 30.26 18.85 11.82
N GLU A 18 31.03 17.75 11.72
CA GLU A 18 32.29 17.69 10.99
C GLU A 18 32.43 16.32 10.29
N LYS A 19 33.44 16.17 9.44
CA LYS A 19 33.69 14.89 8.75
C LYS A 19 33.89 13.78 9.78
N THR A 20 32.96 12.86 9.80
CA THR A 20 32.90 11.71 10.71
C THR A 20 33.03 10.40 9.93
N VAL A 21 33.73 9.42 10.49
CA VAL A 21 33.87 8.08 9.93
C VAL A 21 33.07 7.10 10.79
N LEU A 22 32.10 6.44 10.20
CA LEU A 22 31.32 5.39 10.84
C LEU A 22 31.85 4.03 10.39
N ASN A 23 32.38 3.26 11.34
CA ASN A 23 32.80 1.88 11.14
C ASN A 23 31.70 0.94 11.67
N ASN A 24 31.14 0.10 10.80
CA ASN A 24 30.04 -0.78 11.18
C ASN A 24 30.55 -2.21 11.36
N ALA A 25 30.54 -2.71 12.58
CA ALA A 25 30.85 -4.11 12.89
C ALA A 25 29.65 -5.05 12.69
N VAL A 26 28.45 -4.49 12.57
CA VAL A 26 27.17 -5.20 12.42
C VAL A 26 26.34 -4.50 11.35
N TYR A 27 25.23 -5.14 10.92
CA TYR A 27 24.28 -4.45 10.07
C TYR A 27 23.73 -3.21 10.75
N THR A 28 23.89 -2.06 10.10
CA THR A 28 23.48 -0.77 10.67
C THR A 28 22.59 -0.03 9.68
N TRP A 29 21.39 0.30 10.11
CA TRP A 29 20.49 1.18 9.37
C TRP A 29 20.76 2.61 9.78
N LEU A 30 20.84 3.47 8.78
CA LEU A 30 20.95 4.92 8.96
C LEU A 30 19.71 5.57 8.36
N LEU A 31 19.09 6.45 9.10
CA LEU A 31 18.03 7.32 8.62
C LEU A 31 18.46 8.77 8.84
N PHE A 32 18.42 9.59 7.78
CA PHE A 32 18.67 11.02 7.87
C PHE A 32 17.42 11.72 8.38
N ILE A 33 17.52 12.32 9.56
CA ILE A 33 16.39 12.93 10.27
C ILE A 33 16.28 14.42 9.92
N ASP A 34 17.44 15.10 9.78
CA ASP A 34 17.52 16.54 9.57
C ASP A 34 18.84 16.90 8.89
N GLY A 35 18.81 17.95 8.06
CA GLY A 35 19.95 18.41 7.31
C GLY A 35 20.34 17.51 6.14
N SER A 36 21.41 17.89 5.42
CA SER A 36 21.95 17.11 4.32
C SER A 36 23.43 16.88 4.51
N ALA A 37 23.89 15.68 4.13
CA ALA A 37 25.28 15.27 4.28
C ALA A 37 25.84 14.66 3.01
N LEU A 38 27.14 14.89 2.78
CA LEU A 38 27.92 14.16 1.78
C LEU A 38 28.38 12.85 2.40
N CYS A 39 27.94 11.75 1.82
CA CYS A 39 28.26 10.40 2.24
C CYS A 39 29.21 9.76 1.23
N ARG A 40 30.26 9.08 1.73
CA ARG A 40 31.19 8.29 0.91
C ARG A 40 31.25 6.87 1.43
N ILE A 41 30.87 5.93 0.57
CA ILE A 41 30.99 4.50 0.81
C ILE A 41 31.91 3.92 -0.26
N SER A 42 33.07 3.39 0.13
CA SER A 42 34.10 2.91 -0.79
C SER A 42 34.52 4.02 -1.77
N LEU A 43 34.22 3.87 -3.04
CA LEU A 43 34.58 4.84 -4.11
C LEU A 43 33.36 5.68 -4.57
N GLN A 44 32.18 5.46 -4.00
CA GLN A 44 30.95 6.15 -4.40
C GLN A 44 30.62 7.29 -3.44
N HIS A 45 30.18 8.41 -4.01
CA HIS A 45 29.76 9.59 -3.28
C HIS A 45 28.25 9.78 -3.46
N TYR A 46 27.56 10.07 -2.35
CA TYR A 46 26.13 10.32 -2.32
C TYR A 46 25.84 11.59 -1.54
N ILE A 47 24.82 12.32 -1.93
CA ILE A 47 24.25 13.40 -1.11
C ILE A 47 22.98 12.85 -0.50
N ALA A 48 22.98 12.68 0.81
CA ALA A 48 21.83 12.21 1.57
C ALA A 48 21.17 13.40 2.27
N GLY A 49 19.86 13.48 2.18
CA GLY A 49 19.05 14.51 2.82
C GLY A 49 18.00 13.92 3.76
N GLU A 50 17.14 14.77 4.28
CA GLU A 50 16.05 14.36 5.15
C GLU A 50 15.18 13.27 4.49
N ASN A 51 14.89 12.21 5.25
CA ASN A 51 14.16 11.00 4.83
C ASN A 51 14.94 9.98 4.01
N ASP A 52 16.18 10.23 3.69
CA ASP A 52 17.02 9.21 3.08
C ASP A 52 17.46 8.18 4.12
N PHE A 53 17.56 6.92 3.69
CA PHE A 53 18.10 5.86 4.53
C PHE A 53 19.13 5.00 3.79
N MET A 54 19.99 4.37 4.56
CA MET A 54 21.00 3.44 4.10
C MET A 54 21.07 2.22 5.01
N LEU A 55 21.19 1.03 4.44
CA LEU A 55 21.61 -0.16 5.15
C LEU A 55 23.08 -0.42 4.89
N LEU A 56 23.87 -0.38 5.93
CA LEU A 56 25.31 -0.67 5.89
C LEU A 56 25.55 -2.11 6.35
N PRO A 57 26.15 -2.95 5.51
CA PRO A 57 26.56 -4.30 5.91
C PRO A 57 27.76 -4.24 6.87
N PRO A 58 28.02 -5.33 7.63
CA PRO A 58 29.19 -5.43 8.48
C PRO A 58 30.48 -5.13 7.74
N SER A 59 31.45 -4.54 8.41
CA SER A 59 32.76 -4.13 7.87
C SER A 59 32.70 -3.02 6.80
N SER A 60 31.56 -2.36 6.61
CA SER A 60 31.49 -1.19 5.74
C SER A 60 31.97 0.07 6.47
N ILE A 61 32.64 0.94 5.74
CA ILE A 61 33.12 2.24 6.23
C ILE A 61 32.30 3.32 5.51
N LEU A 62 31.60 4.14 6.28
CA LEU A 62 30.92 5.31 5.80
C LEU A 62 31.64 6.56 6.29
N GLU A 63 32.17 7.36 5.37
CA GLU A 63 32.58 8.74 5.65
C GLU A 63 31.36 9.65 5.42
N ILE A 64 31.04 10.49 6.40
CA ILE A 64 29.90 11.39 6.36
C ILE A 64 30.33 12.79 6.80
N ALA A 65 29.93 13.81 6.07
CA ALA A 65 30.20 15.20 6.39
C ALA A 65 28.98 16.08 6.08
N PRO A 66 28.69 17.13 6.85
CA PRO A 66 27.63 18.06 6.49
C PRO A 66 27.88 18.65 5.08
N LEU A 67 26.82 18.91 4.35
CA LEU A 67 26.93 19.54 3.04
C LEU A 67 27.40 20.98 3.18
N SER A 68 28.19 21.47 2.22
CA SER A 68 28.71 22.85 2.24
C SER A 68 27.56 23.88 2.39
N GLY A 69 27.63 24.68 3.45
CA GLY A 69 26.59 25.67 3.78
C GLY A 69 25.60 25.23 4.88
N GLN A 70 25.64 23.98 5.31
CA GLN A 70 24.87 23.47 6.45
C GLN A 70 25.74 23.34 7.70
N ARG A 71 25.17 23.64 8.88
CA ARG A 71 25.89 23.58 10.16
C ARG A 71 26.00 22.17 10.72
N HIS A 72 25.01 21.32 10.42
CA HIS A 72 24.95 19.93 10.93
C HIS A 72 24.03 19.07 10.06
N ALA A 73 24.12 17.76 10.21
CA ALA A 73 23.14 16.80 9.77
C ALA A 73 22.87 15.80 10.92
N SER A 74 21.64 15.42 11.13
CA SER A 74 21.26 14.50 12.21
C SER A 74 20.87 13.16 11.60
N ILE A 75 21.45 12.07 12.12
CA ILE A 75 21.18 10.71 11.66
C ILE A 75 20.74 9.82 12.82
N LEU A 76 19.76 8.96 12.56
CA LEU A 76 19.39 7.85 13.42
C LEU A 76 20.14 6.60 12.97
N THR A 77 20.83 5.93 13.88
CA THR A 77 21.51 4.66 13.63
C THR A 77 20.87 3.54 14.43
N VAL A 78 20.56 2.43 13.77
CA VAL A 78 20.01 1.22 14.38
C VAL A 78 20.93 0.06 14.03
N SER A 79 21.60 -0.52 15.02
CA SER A 79 22.54 -1.63 14.81
C SER A 79 21.91 -2.96 15.21
N ALA A 80 21.92 -3.94 14.28
CA ALA A 80 21.31 -5.25 14.44
C ALA A 80 22.35 -6.38 14.53
N ASP A 81 22.00 -7.43 15.26
CA ASP A 81 22.88 -8.59 15.41
C ASP A 81 23.07 -9.33 14.07
N THR A 82 24.34 -9.45 13.63
CA THR A 82 24.72 -10.03 12.35
C THR A 82 24.27 -11.49 12.17
N PRO A 83 24.47 -12.41 13.11
CA PRO A 83 24.00 -13.79 13.00
C PRO A 83 22.53 -13.91 12.80
N PHE A 84 21.74 -13.07 13.49
CA PHE A 84 20.30 -13.08 13.37
C PHE A 84 19.83 -12.52 12.02
N PHE A 85 20.39 -11.39 11.59
CA PHE A 85 20.09 -10.79 10.29
C PHE A 85 20.38 -11.77 9.15
N SER A 86 21.54 -12.40 9.18
CA SER A 86 21.97 -13.38 8.18
C SER A 86 21.12 -14.63 8.13
N ARG A 87 20.48 -15.01 9.24
CA ARG A 87 19.59 -16.18 9.31
C ARG A 87 18.29 -15.98 8.56
N TYR A 88 17.72 -14.78 8.60
CA TYR A 88 16.42 -14.48 8.00
C TYR A 88 16.52 -13.85 6.62
N LEU A 89 17.66 -13.26 6.29
CA LEU A 89 17.97 -12.68 5.00
C LEU A 89 19.32 -13.15 4.48
N PRO A 90 19.52 -14.45 4.22
CA PRO A 90 20.82 -14.97 3.77
C PRO A 90 21.27 -14.41 2.42
N GLU A 91 20.32 -13.96 1.60
CA GLU A 91 20.58 -13.41 0.25
C GLU A 91 21.01 -11.94 0.28
N TYR A 92 20.94 -11.27 1.44
CA TYR A 92 21.09 -9.82 1.59
C TYR A 92 22.49 -9.32 1.93
N ARG A 93 23.48 -10.20 1.95
CA ARG A 93 24.84 -9.81 2.35
C ARG A 93 25.53 -8.83 1.41
N ASN A 94 25.00 -8.64 0.19
CA ASN A 94 25.54 -7.72 -0.83
C ASN A 94 24.54 -6.63 -1.26
N ILE A 95 23.47 -6.39 -0.54
CA ILE A 95 22.46 -5.39 -0.93
C ILE A 95 22.83 -4.06 -0.31
N SER A 96 23.10 -3.10 -1.14
CA SER A 96 23.01 -1.68 -0.81
C SER A 96 21.54 -1.27 -0.83
N CYS A 97 20.81 -1.52 0.26
CA CYS A 97 19.51 -0.92 0.48
C CYS A 97 19.73 0.58 0.76
N ASN A 98 19.56 1.39 -0.27
CA ASN A 98 19.90 2.80 -0.22
C ASN A 98 18.91 3.58 -1.07
N THR A 99 18.21 4.55 -0.45
CA THR A 99 17.26 5.43 -1.16
C THR A 99 17.89 6.20 -2.30
N LEU A 100 19.17 6.47 -2.22
CA LEU A 100 19.90 7.24 -3.21
C LEU A 100 20.19 6.43 -4.50
N THR A 101 20.24 5.11 -4.41
CA THR A 101 20.38 4.21 -5.55
C THR A 101 19.04 3.73 -6.12
N PHE A 102 17.96 3.85 -5.34
CA PHE A 102 16.60 3.46 -5.73
C PHE A 102 15.59 4.56 -5.38
N PRO A 103 15.65 5.74 -6.02
CA PRO A 103 14.80 6.88 -5.71
C PRO A 103 13.31 6.66 -6.02
N GLU A 104 12.98 5.61 -6.79
CA GLU A 104 11.60 5.31 -7.20
C GLU A 104 10.75 4.64 -6.09
N HIS A 105 11.39 4.18 -5.00
CA HIS A 105 10.68 3.54 -3.91
C HIS A 105 10.26 4.58 -2.86
N THR A 106 8.96 4.71 -2.64
CA THR A 106 8.39 5.59 -1.61
C THR A 106 8.74 5.05 -0.22
N ASN A 107 9.75 5.63 0.39
CA ASN A 107 10.33 5.20 1.67
C ASN A 107 9.51 5.60 2.90
N ALA A 108 8.32 6.17 2.74
CA ALA A 108 7.50 6.66 3.83
C ALA A 108 7.14 5.57 4.85
N LEU A 109 6.80 4.36 4.37
CA LEU A 109 6.48 3.23 5.24
C LEU A 109 7.71 2.75 6.01
N PHE A 110 8.85 2.62 5.33
CA PHE A 110 10.10 2.17 5.94
C PHE A 110 10.61 3.18 6.98
N ARG A 111 10.53 4.47 6.67
CA ARG A 111 10.83 5.55 7.61
C ARG A 111 9.93 5.48 8.85
N GLN A 112 8.64 5.32 8.65
CA GLN A 112 7.68 5.19 9.74
C GLN A 112 8.03 3.99 10.63
N GLN A 113 8.34 2.84 10.06
CA GLN A 113 8.74 1.64 10.81
C GLN A 113 10.02 1.86 11.62
N LEU A 114 11.03 2.53 11.06
CA LEU A 114 12.26 2.87 11.78
C LEU A 114 12.01 3.86 12.93
N LEU A 115 11.17 4.86 12.71
CA LEU A 115 10.81 5.84 13.75
C LEU A 115 9.98 5.21 14.87
N GLU A 116 8.98 4.38 14.55
CA GLU A 116 8.19 3.63 15.53
C GLU A 116 9.08 2.70 16.36
N PHE A 117 10.02 2.04 15.68
CA PHE A 117 10.99 1.18 16.32
C PHE A 117 11.86 1.96 17.34
N PHE A 118 12.36 3.13 16.94
CA PHE A 118 13.12 4.01 17.83
C PHE A 118 12.28 4.51 19.00
N GLN A 119 11.04 4.93 18.77
CA GLN A 119 10.15 5.43 19.82
C GLN A 119 9.91 4.40 20.93
N GLN A 120 9.73 3.15 20.56
CA GLN A 120 9.52 2.07 21.51
C GLN A 120 10.77 1.75 22.34
N PHE A 121 11.97 1.93 21.78
CA PHE A 121 13.22 1.71 22.50
C PHE A 121 13.70 2.91 23.30
N SER A 122 13.33 4.13 22.95
CA SER A 122 13.72 5.35 23.67
C SER A 122 12.82 5.65 24.87
N SER A 123 11.57 5.25 24.83
CA SER A 123 10.68 5.31 26.00
C SER A 123 11.02 4.14 26.91
N GLN A 124 11.53 4.43 28.12
CA GLN A 124 11.89 3.44 29.15
C GLN A 124 10.70 2.62 29.70
N HIS A 125 9.59 2.56 28.98
CA HIS A 125 8.42 1.77 29.33
C HIS A 125 8.43 0.46 28.55
N THR A 126 8.81 -0.61 29.24
CA THR A 126 8.54 -2.04 28.97
C THR A 126 8.07 -2.35 27.53
N CYS A 127 8.98 -2.22 26.57
CA CYS A 127 8.77 -2.84 25.28
C CYS A 127 8.81 -4.36 25.49
N THR A 128 7.70 -5.04 25.29
CA THR A 128 7.69 -6.50 25.34
C THR A 128 8.59 -7.00 24.21
N SER A 129 9.41 -8.02 24.47
CA SER A 129 10.32 -8.62 23.47
C SER A 129 9.61 -9.01 22.17
N LEU A 130 8.31 -9.25 22.22
CA LEU A 130 7.45 -9.58 21.09
C LEU A 130 7.21 -8.39 20.15
N GLN A 131 6.98 -7.20 20.70
CA GLN A 131 6.70 -5.98 19.94
C GLN A 131 7.94 -5.47 19.19
N ALA A 132 9.10 -5.57 19.84
CA ALA A 132 10.39 -5.29 19.20
C ALA A 132 10.69 -6.26 18.04
N ASN A 133 10.41 -7.53 18.24
CA ASN A 133 10.57 -8.55 17.22
C ASN A 133 9.64 -8.32 16.03
N TYR A 134 8.39 -7.95 16.26
CA TYR A 134 7.43 -7.61 15.20
C TYR A 134 7.94 -6.47 14.33
N LEU A 135 8.33 -5.34 14.92
CA LEU A 135 8.85 -4.19 14.16
C LEU A 135 10.11 -4.56 13.39
N TYR A 136 10.99 -5.33 13.99
CA TYR A 136 12.20 -5.83 13.35
C TYR A 136 11.87 -6.70 12.12
N PHE A 137 10.99 -7.69 12.26
CA PHE A 137 10.57 -8.53 11.15
C PHE A 137 9.79 -7.76 10.07
N SER A 138 9.02 -6.76 10.46
CA SER A 138 8.34 -5.86 9.53
C SER A 138 9.33 -5.07 8.68
N ILE A 139 10.38 -4.54 9.30
CA ILE A 139 11.48 -3.86 8.62
C ILE A 139 12.20 -4.84 7.65
N LEU A 140 12.55 -6.04 8.10
CA LEU A 140 13.18 -7.06 7.27
C LEU A 140 12.31 -7.46 6.07
N ASN A 141 11.00 -7.61 6.29
CA ASN A 141 10.05 -7.92 5.21
C ASN A 141 9.94 -6.78 4.19
N THR A 142 9.98 -5.53 4.63
CA THR A 142 9.98 -4.37 3.73
C THR A 142 11.26 -4.33 2.88
N ILE A 143 12.42 -4.57 3.48
CA ILE A 143 13.69 -4.70 2.76
C ILE A 143 13.60 -5.84 1.75
N SER A 144 13.12 -7.02 2.18
CA SER A 144 12.99 -8.22 1.36
C SER A 144 12.15 -7.99 0.10
N ARG A 145 11.08 -7.24 0.21
CA ARG A 145 10.16 -7.02 -0.91
C ARG A 145 10.56 -5.91 -1.85
N GLN A 146 11.22 -4.87 -1.36
CA GLN A 146 11.47 -3.65 -2.13
C GLN A 146 12.86 -3.57 -2.73
N TYR A 147 13.84 -4.29 -2.19
CA TYR A 147 15.26 -4.10 -2.50
C TYR A 147 15.97 -5.36 -3.00
N ILE A 148 15.27 -6.43 -3.37
CA ILE A 148 15.86 -7.60 -4.02
C ILE A 148 15.75 -7.46 -5.55
N PRO A 149 16.88 -7.49 -6.29
CA PRO A 149 16.86 -7.65 -7.73
C PRO A 149 16.40 -9.07 -8.10
N SER A 150 15.42 -9.19 -8.98
CA SER A 150 14.84 -10.48 -9.44
C SER A 150 15.75 -11.32 -10.35
N SER A 151 17.03 -10.95 -10.53
CA SER A 151 17.94 -11.60 -11.48
C SER A 151 19.29 -11.91 -10.86
N MET A 152 19.37 -12.94 -10.02
CA MET A 152 20.63 -13.62 -9.74
C MET A 152 20.65 -14.97 -10.48
N THR A 153 21.66 -15.20 -11.34
CA THR A 153 21.93 -16.52 -11.91
C THR A 153 22.40 -17.47 -10.81
N GLU A 154 21.99 -18.75 -10.86
CA GLU A 154 22.31 -19.76 -9.84
C GLU A 154 23.81 -19.88 -9.52
N GLN A 155 24.69 -19.63 -10.48
CA GLN A 155 26.13 -19.64 -10.28
C GLN A 155 26.63 -18.53 -9.36
N ASN A 156 26.14 -17.29 -9.52
CA ASN A 156 26.50 -16.16 -8.64
C ASN A 156 25.99 -16.35 -7.21
N ALA A 157 24.85 -17.01 -7.05
CA ALA A 157 24.29 -17.35 -5.73
C ALA A 157 25.14 -18.39 -4.98
N GLN A 158 25.74 -19.35 -5.68
CA GLN A 158 26.56 -20.38 -5.07
C GLN A 158 27.94 -19.86 -4.63
N GLU A 159 28.56 -18.99 -5.43
CA GLU A 159 29.81 -18.31 -5.06
C GLU A 159 29.62 -17.36 -3.88
N SER A 160 28.51 -16.62 -3.88
CA SER A 160 28.12 -15.75 -2.76
C SER A 160 27.94 -16.53 -1.46
N ARG A 161 27.21 -17.65 -1.48
CA ARG A 161 27.04 -18.52 -0.29
C ARG A 161 28.37 -19.04 0.24
N ARG A 162 29.31 -19.35 -0.65
CA ARG A 162 30.62 -19.90 -0.25
C ARG A 162 31.50 -18.86 0.42
N ILE A 163 31.61 -17.65 -0.14
CA ILE A 163 32.38 -16.59 0.52
C ILE A 163 31.79 -16.18 1.85
N ASP A 164 30.50 -16.21 1.93
CA ASP A 164 29.78 -15.89 3.16
C ASP A 164 30.03 -16.89 4.28
N ALA A 165 30.00 -18.17 3.96
CA ALA A 165 30.34 -19.22 4.93
C ALA A 165 31.80 -19.08 5.43
N ILE A 166 32.74 -18.69 4.54
CA ILE A 166 34.11 -18.42 4.90
C ILE A 166 34.24 -17.22 5.82
N LYS A 167 33.57 -16.10 5.48
CA LYS A 167 33.56 -14.88 6.29
C LYS A 167 32.96 -15.14 7.68
N GLN A 168 31.84 -15.87 7.72
CA GLN A 168 31.19 -16.24 8.98
C GLN A 168 32.11 -17.09 9.86
N TYR A 169 32.77 -18.08 9.29
CA TYR A 169 33.69 -18.90 10.05
C TYR A 169 34.87 -18.11 10.60
N ILE A 170 35.41 -17.16 9.84
CA ILE A 170 36.49 -16.26 10.31
C ILE A 170 35.96 -15.38 11.46
N GLU A 171 34.75 -14.81 11.35
CA GLU A 171 34.11 -13.98 12.36
C GLU A 171 33.82 -14.72 13.67
N GLU A 172 33.42 -15.99 13.57
CA GLU A 172 33.15 -16.82 14.75
C GLU A 172 34.44 -17.28 15.44
N ASN A 173 35.56 -17.36 14.72
CA ASN A 173 36.83 -17.95 15.21
C ASN A 173 38.00 -16.96 15.27
N TYR A 174 37.79 -15.65 15.04
CA TYR A 174 38.86 -14.65 14.96
C TYR A 174 39.76 -14.57 16.20
N ARG A 175 39.23 -14.95 17.37
CA ARG A 175 39.96 -14.94 18.64
C ARG A 175 41.01 -16.02 18.75
N PHE A 176 40.87 -17.08 17.97
CA PHE A 176 41.78 -18.22 17.97
C PHE A 176 42.89 -18.04 16.91
N PRO A 177 44.03 -18.77 17.04
CA PRO A 177 45.02 -18.85 15.97
C PRO A 177 44.37 -19.49 14.73
N LEU A 178 44.07 -18.69 13.74
CA LEU A 178 43.42 -19.12 12.51
C LEU A 178 44.40 -18.97 11.35
N THR A 179 44.62 -20.05 10.58
CA THR A 179 45.47 -20.06 9.41
C THR A 179 44.69 -20.28 8.14
N LEU A 180 45.30 -19.89 7.00
CA LEU A 180 44.70 -20.16 5.69
C LEU A 180 44.62 -21.67 5.40
N GLN A 181 45.48 -22.47 6.01
CA GLN A 181 45.44 -23.92 5.90
C GLN A 181 44.22 -24.51 6.63
N ASP A 182 43.89 -24.07 7.85
CA ASP A 182 42.70 -24.50 8.60
C ASP A 182 41.44 -24.23 7.80
N LEU A 183 41.33 -23.05 7.15
CA LEU A 183 40.19 -22.73 6.29
C LEU A 183 40.16 -23.61 5.04
N SER A 184 41.35 -23.87 4.41
CA SER A 184 41.41 -24.69 3.20
C SER A 184 40.96 -26.14 3.45
N GLU A 185 41.31 -26.70 4.58
CA GLU A 185 40.87 -28.02 5.05
C GLU A 185 39.37 -28.02 5.35
N ARG A 186 38.86 -27.00 6.06
CA ARG A 186 37.48 -26.87 6.44
C ARG A 186 36.52 -26.74 5.25
N PHE A 187 36.91 -25.97 4.23
CA PHE A 187 36.12 -25.68 3.04
C PHE A 187 36.44 -26.57 1.83
N HIS A 188 37.31 -27.54 1.99
CA HIS A 188 37.71 -28.51 0.98
C HIS A 188 38.21 -27.85 -0.33
N VAL A 189 39.06 -26.84 -0.20
CA VAL A 189 39.67 -26.10 -1.30
C VAL A 189 41.18 -25.98 -1.11
N SER A 190 41.94 -25.81 -2.21
CA SER A 190 43.36 -25.56 -2.08
C SER A 190 43.62 -24.16 -1.46
N THR A 191 44.68 -24.04 -0.68
CA THR A 191 45.11 -22.77 -0.06
C THR A 191 45.31 -21.66 -1.09
N ALA A 192 45.86 -21.99 -2.28
CA ALA A 192 46.07 -21.05 -3.37
C ALA A 192 44.74 -20.54 -3.97
N HIS A 193 43.77 -21.41 -4.12
CA HIS A 193 42.42 -21.03 -4.56
C HIS A 193 41.72 -20.17 -3.52
N LEU A 194 41.73 -20.59 -2.26
CA LEU A 194 41.08 -19.88 -1.15
C LEU A 194 41.70 -18.46 -0.96
N SER A 195 43.02 -18.32 -1.06
CA SER A 195 43.71 -17.02 -0.97
C SER A 195 43.21 -16.06 -2.04
N ARG A 196 43.16 -16.52 -3.31
CA ARG A 196 42.66 -15.71 -4.44
C ARG A 196 41.16 -15.39 -4.29
N PHE A 197 40.38 -16.36 -3.83
CA PHE A 197 38.96 -16.23 -3.64
C PHE A 197 38.62 -15.20 -2.56
N ILE A 198 39.27 -15.26 -1.39
CA ILE A 198 39.14 -14.25 -0.32
C ILE A 198 39.53 -12.87 -0.84
N LYS A 199 40.71 -12.75 -1.49
CA LYS A 199 41.20 -11.47 -2.00
C LYS A 199 40.28 -10.87 -3.06
N HIS A 200 39.70 -11.68 -3.93
CA HIS A 200 38.72 -11.23 -4.93
C HIS A 200 37.44 -10.62 -4.28
N HIS A 201 36.95 -11.28 -3.24
CA HIS A 201 35.68 -10.88 -2.61
C HIS A 201 35.81 -9.88 -1.45
N THR A 202 36.99 -9.71 -0.87
CA THR A 202 37.25 -8.79 0.26
C THR A 202 38.16 -7.63 -0.08
N ALA A 203 38.78 -7.66 -1.24
CA ALA A 203 39.92 -6.80 -1.66
C ALA A 203 41.16 -6.90 -0.75
N LEU A 204 41.15 -7.74 0.28
CA LEU A 204 42.21 -7.94 1.26
C LEU A 204 42.70 -9.38 1.23
N GLY A 205 43.98 -9.58 1.55
CA GLY A 205 44.50 -10.93 1.82
C GLY A 205 43.91 -11.48 3.11
N PHE A 206 43.91 -12.82 3.25
CA PHE A 206 43.33 -13.48 4.46
C PHE A 206 43.86 -12.91 5.78
N HIS A 207 45.19 -12.74 5.87
CA HIS A 207 45.78 -12.20 7.11
C HIS A 207 45.36 -10.75 7.38
N GLU A 208 45.30 -9.93 6.35
CA GLU A 208 44.87 -8.54 6.49
C GLU A 208 43.39 -8.46 6.89
N TYR A 209 42.58 -9.31 6.30
CA TYR A 209 41.15 -9.41 6.62
C TYR A 209 40.93 -9.87 8.07
N LEU A 210 41.65 -10.88 8.55
CA LEU A 210 41.61 -11.35 9.94
C LEU A 210 42.05 -10.26 10.91
N VAL A 211 43.14 -9.54 10.62
CA VAL A 211 43.60 -8.41 11.44
C VAL A 211 42.57 -7.31 11.48
N GLU A 212 41.91 -7.05 10.38
CA GLU A 212 40.84 -6.05 10.32
C GLU A 212 39.64 -6.38 11.23
N ILE A 213 39.19 -7.64 11.23
CA ILE A 213 38.14 -8.13 12.12
C ILE A 213 38.55 -7.95 13.58
N ARG A 214 39.76 -8.40 13.94
CA ARG A 214 40.33 -8.28 15.29
C ARG A 214 40.38 -6.83 15.79
N LEU A 215 40.80 -5.91 14.92
CA LEU A 215 40.89 -4.48 15.23
C LEU A 215 39.49 -3.86 15.45
N ASN A 216 38.52 -4.27 14.65
CA ASN A 216 37.15 -3.77 14.80
C ASN A 216 36.53 -4.19 16.14
N HIS A 217 36.75 -5.43 16.57
CA HIS A 217 36.32 -5.88 17.89
C HIS A 217 37.09 -5.19 19.02
N ALA A 218 38.41 -5.00 18.87
CA ALA A 218 39.21 -4.31 19.87
C ALA A 218 38.81 -2.84 20.06
N VAL A 219 38.41 -2.14 18.99
CA VAL A 219 37.85 -0.78 19.10
C VAL A 219 36.58 -0.77 19.95
N ARG A 220 35.68 -1.73 19.72
CA ARG A 220 34.47 -1.86 20.55
C ARG A 220 34.78 -2.07 22.02
N ASP A 221 35.77 -2.90 22.34
CA ASP A 221 36.18 -3.13 23.71
C ASP A 221 36.84 -1.87 24.32
N LEU A 222 37.61 -1.11 23.51
CA LEU A 222 38.19 0.17 23.92
C LEU A 222 37.12 1.22 24.28
N GLU A 223 36.01 1.22 23.58
CA GLU A 223 34.90 2.18 23.72
C GLU A 223 33.96 1.81 24.88
N ASN A 224 33.72 0.50 25.11
CA ASN A 224 32.67 0.01 25.99
C ASN A 224 33.14 -0.64 27.28
N THR A 225 34.46 -0.91 27.45
CA THR A 225 35.01 -1.56 28.65
C THR A 225 36.12 -0.72 29.28
N GLN A 226 36.43 -1.03 30.55
CA GLN A 226 37.56 -0.48 31.25
C GLN A 226 38.78 -1.43 31.24
N ASP A 227 38.76 -2.49 30.46
CA ASP A 227 39.80 -3.48 30.37
C ASP A 227 41.12 -2.85 29.89
N THR A 228 42.25 -3.39 30.35
CA THR A 228 43.56 -2.89 29.95
C THR A 228 43.81 -3.14 28.45
N ILE A 229 44.64 -2.30 27.86
CA ILE A 229 45.02 -2.47 26.44
C ILE A 229 45.59 -3.86 26.15
N THR A 230 46.25 -4.43 27.14
CA THR A 230 46.86 -5.78 27.04
C THR A 230 45.75 -6.86 27.02
N GLU A 231 44.77 -6.75 27.94
CA GLU A 231 43.62 -7.67 27.96
C GLU A 231 42.80 -7.60 26.66
N ILE A 232 42.52 -6.40 26.17
CA ILE A 232 41.81 -6.20 24.90
C ILE A 232 42.56 -6.83 23.73
N ALA A 233 43.91 -6.65 23.67
CA ALA A 233 44.67 -7.26 22.59
C ALA A 233 44.56 -8.79 22.58
N TYR A 234 44.75 -9.44 23.72
CA TYR A 234 44.65 -10.91 23.84
C TYR A 234 43.22 -11.41 23.65
N ALA A 235 42.23 -10.74 24.24
CA ALA A 235 40.80 -11.11 24.07
C ALA A 235 40.35 -11.09 22.63
N ASN A 236 40.99 -10.25 21.77
CA ASN A 236 40.70 -10.14 20.36
C ASN A 236 41.68 -10.94 19.45
N GLY A 237 42.42 -11.89 20.02
CA GLY A 237 43.19 -12.86 19.31
C GLY A 237 44.53 -12.34 18.72
N PHE A 238 45.07 -11.20 19.22
CA PHE A 238 46.39 -10.76 18.82
C PHE A 238 47.47 -11.59 19.55
N PRO A 239 48.51 -12.02 18.87
CA PRO A 239 49.54 -12.88 19.45
C PRO A 239 50.37 -12.16 20.49
N ASN A 240 50.50 -10.84 20.42
CA ASN A 240 51.17 -10.00 21.42
C ASN A 240 50.75 -8.54 21.23
N ILE A 241 50.96 -7.73 22.28
CA ILE A 241 50.61 -6.33 22.35
C ILE A 241 51.36 -5.46 21.30
N SER A 242 52.56 -5.86 20.92
CA SER A 242 53.37 -5.11 19.93
C SER A 242 52.75 -5.17 18.53
N SER A 243 52.27 -6.34 18.11
CA SER A 243 51.55 -6.49 16.85
C SER A 243 50.19 -5.74 16.90
N PHE A 244 49.46 -5.83 18.00
CA PHE A 244 48.22 -5.06 18.17
C PHE A 244 48.48 -3.55 18.02
N ASN A 245 49.42 -2.99 18.77
CA ASN A 245 49.73 -1.56 18.74
C ASN A 245 50.18 -1.09 17.34
N ARG A 246 50.99 -1.89 16.66
CA ARG A 246 51.46 -1.59 15.28
C ARG A 246 50.29 -1.54 14.31
N ASP A 247 49.45 -2.58 14.32
CA ASP A 247 48.36 -2.73 13.34
C ASP A 247 47.22 -1.74 13.65
N PHE A 248 46.97 -1.45 14.92
CA PHE A 248 46.03 -0.42 15.39
C PHE A 248 46.49 0.98 14.94
N ARG A 249 47.78 1.32 15.16
CA ARG A 249 48.34 2.62 14.70
C ARG A 249 48.31 2.76 13.19
N LYS A 250 48.56 1.68 12.46
CA LYS A 250 48.50 1.67 10.99
C LYS A 250 47.09 1.99 10.48
N LYS A 251 46.03 1.48 11.18
CA LYS A 251 44.64 1.66 10.75
C LYS A 251 44.01 2.96 11.24
N PHE A 252 44.25 3.32 12.50
CA PHE A 252 43.54 4.45 13.16
C PHE A 252 44.41 5.70 13.36
N ASN A 253 45.64 5.67 12.91
CA ASN A 253 46.63 6.76 13.05
C ASN A 253 46.83 7.27 14.48
N ALA A 254 46.46 6.45 15.46
CA ALA A 254 46.56 6.72 16.88
C ALA A 254 46.95 5.45 17.67
N THR A 255 47.50 5.59 18.87
CA THR A 255 47.66 4.45 19.77
C THR A 255 46.34 4.08 20.41
N PRO A 256 46.09 2.79 20.80
CA PRO A 256 44.86 2.38 21.44
C PRO A 256 44.50 3.22 22.67
N ASN A 257 45.51 3.59 23.47
CA ASN A 257 45.32 4.42 24.68
C ASN A 257 44.90 5.86 24.29
N LYS A 258 45.54 6.43 23.28
CA LYS A 258 45.16 7.76 22.78
C LYS A 258 43.76 7.75 22.19
N TYR A 259 43.41 6.71 21.44
CA TYR A 259 42.06 6.53 20.87
C TYR A 259 41.01 6.49 21.98
N ARG A 260 41.21 5.69 23.05
CA ARG A 260 40.30 5.63 24.22
C ARG A 260 40.15 6.99 24.91
N LEU A 261 41.25 7.70 25.08
CA LEU A 261 41.23 9.03 25.73
C LEU A 261 40.46 10.07 24.86
N ASP A 262 40.73 10.07 23.58
CA ASP A 262 40.07 10.97 22.62
C ASP A 262 38.58 10.63 22.48
N TYR A 263 38.23 9.34 22.44
CA TYR A 263 36.85 8.88 22.47
C TYR A 263 36.09 9.33 23.72
N ASN A 264 36.67 9.16 24.91
CA ASN A 264 36.08 9.58 26.19
C ASN A 264 35.99 11.12 26.35
N ARG A 265 36.85 11.87 25.64
CA ARG A 265 36.79 13.34 25.62
C ARG A 265 35.72 13.86 24.66
N THR A 266 35.52 13.21 23.53
CA THR A 266 34.54 13.61 22.51
C THR A 266 33.15 13.07 22.82
N HIS A 267 33.02 12.09 23.73
CA HIS A 267 31.75 11.50 24.15
C HIS A 267 31.57 11.60 25.69
N PRO A 268 31.50 12.82 26.27
CA PRO A 268 31.17 12.96 27.66
C PRO A 268 29.74 12.48 27.88
N SER A 269 29.57 11.54 28.80
CA SER A 269 28.27 11.03 29.24
C SER A 269 27.40 12.17 29.81
N LYS A 270 26.43 12.68 29.02
CA LYS A 270 25.42 13.74 29.29
C LYS A 270 25.87 15.18 28.94
N PRO A 271 25.21 15.89 28.05
CA PRO A 271 23.79 16.30 27.91
C PRO A 271 23.20 16.32 26.49
N LEU A 272 23.89 15.79 25.48
CA LEU A 272 23.39 15.79 24.08
C LEU A 272 22.05 15.04 23.94
N GLN A 273 21.77 14.11 24.84
CA GLN A 273 20.56 13.28 24.83
C GLN A 273 19.27 14.06 25.09
N LEU A 274 19.33 15.20 25.79
CA LEU A 274 18.15 16.04 26.06
C LEU A 274 17.68 16.80 24.83
N HIS A 275 18.58 17.41 24.08
CA HIS A 275 18.23 18.24 22.90
C HIS A 275 17.77 17.37 21.72
N ILE A 276 18.37 16.21 21.55
CA ILE A 276 18.01 15.21 20.55
C ILE A 276 16.65 14.58 20.87
N ASN A 277 16.38 14.30 22.16
CA ASN A 277 15.07 13.81 22.60
C ASN A 277 13.96 14.85 22.41
N GLU A 278 14.23 16.15 22.51
CA GLU A 278 13.29 17.21 22.20
C GLU A 278 12.97 17.23 20.70
N LYS A 279 13.99 17.19 19.85
CA LYS A 279 13.82 17.22 18.38
C LYS A 279 13.16 15.94 17.85
N LEU A 280 13.53 14.78 18.38
CA LEU A 280 12.82 13.51 18.10
C LEU A 280 11.39 13.54 18.64
N SER A 281 11.17 14.14 19.83
CA SER A 281 9.81 14.30 20.35
C SER A 281 8.96 15.26 19.51
N GLU A 282 9.57 16.25 18.85
CA GLU A 282 8.90 17.10 17.85
C GLU A 282 8.57 16.32 16.58
N ILE A 283 9.50 15.53 16.05
CA ILE A 283 9.27 14.64 14.89
C ILE A 283 8.21 13.57 15.23
N PHE A 284 8.25 13.03 16.44
CA PHE A 284 7.23 12.09 16.92
C PHE A 284 5.90 12.78 17.21
N LYS A 285 5.90 14.02 17.69
CA LYS A 285 4.70 14.86 17.80
C LYS A 285 4.11 15.15 16.44
N GLU A 286 4.90 15.48 15.42
CA GLU A 286 4.43 15.64 14.04
C GLU A 286 3.85 14.34 13.48
N ASN A 287 4.46 13.19 13.72
CA ASN A 287 3.92 11.88 13.30
C ASN A 287 2.68 11.44 14.12
N SER A 288 2.60 11.79 15.40
CA SER A 288 1.40 11.57 16.23
C SER A 288 0.30 12.62 15.97
N ILE A 289 0.65 13.82 15.52
CA ILE A 289 -0.27 14.89 15.09
C ILE A 289 -1.09 14.48 13.85
N ARG A 290 -0.63 13.53 13.03
CA ARG A 290 -1.37 13.08 11.83
C ARG A 290 -2.77 12.55 12.11
N ASN A 291 -3.05 12.08 13.31
CA ASN A 291 -4.37 11.57 13.71
C ASN A 291 -5.09 12.50 14.71
N ILE A 292 -4.72 13.78 14.78
CA ILE A 292 -5.44 14.80 15.54
C ILE A 292 -6.19 15.71 14.56
N PHE A 293 -7.50 15.73 14.68
CA PHE A 293 -8.39 16.47 13.79
C PHE A 293 -9.28 17.42 14.57
N ARG A 294 -9.48 18.63 14.06
CA ARG A 294 -10.54 19.54 14.54
C ARG A 294 -11.84 19.19 13.87
N ILE A 295 -12.91 18.97 14.63
CA ILE A 295 -14.25 18.65 14.08
C ILE A 295 -14.78 19.86 13.33
N ILE A 296 -14.61 21.06 13.89
CA ILE A 296 -14.86 22.34 13.23
C ILE A 296 -13.55 23.13 13.25
N ASP A 297 -13.21 23.77 12.16
CA ASP A 297 -12.13 24.73 12.08
C ASP A 297 -12.75 26.11 11.76
N ASN A 298 -12.84 26.97 12.76
CA ASN A 298 -13.47 28.29 12.61
C ASN A 298 -12.70 29.22 11.67
N GLU A 299 -11.43 28.90 11.38
CA GLU A 299 -10.59 29.64 10.43
C GLU A 299 -10.83 29.21 8.97
N LYS A 300 -11.45 28.03 8.75
CA LYS A 300 -11.70 27.47 7.42
C LYS A 300 -13.19 27.27 7.19
N GLN A 301 -13.68 27.77 6.07
CA GLN A 301 -15.06 27.49 5.66
C GLN A 301 -15.20 26.01 5.21
N PRO A 302 -16.30 25.33 5.58
CA PRO A 302 -16.57 24.00 5.09
C PRO A 302 -16.65 23.97 3.56
N ARG A 303 -16.05 22.95 2.96
CA ARG A 303 -16.02 22.76 1.51
C ARG A 303 -17.18 21.90 1.05
N LEU A 304 -17.70 22.16 -0.14
CA LEU A 304 -18.72 21.33 -0.75
C LEU A 304 -18.14 19.95 -1.06
N LEU A 305 -18.80 18.90 -0.60
CA LEU A 305 -18.43 17.51 -0.87
C LEU A 305 -19.12 17.06 -2.16
N HIS A 306 -18.36 16.69 -3.16
CA HIS A 306 -18.86 15.96 -4.31
C HIS A 306 -18.84 14.47 -3.96
N PRO A 307 -20.00 13.82 -3.73
CA PRO A 307 -20.06 12.42 -3.31
C PRO A 307 -19.84 11.50 -4.52
N ILE A 308 -18.60 11.43 -5.00
CA ILE A 308 -18.19 10.65 -6.19
C ILE A 308 -18.65 9.19 -6.15
N TRP A 309 -18.79 8.63 -4.94
CA TRP A 309 -19.23 7.25 -4.66
C TRP A 309 -20.74 7.04 -4.70
N LYS A 310 -21.54 8.10 -4.93
CA LYS A 310 -22.99 8.04 -4.98
C LYS A 310 -23.57 8.00 -6.39
N ASP A 311 -22.73 8.18 -7.40
CA ASP A 311 -23.17 8.35 -8.79
C ASP A 311 -23.59 7.03 -9.40
N MET A 312 -22.81 5.95 -9.25
CA MET A 312 -22.97 4.73 -10.03
C MET A 312 -22.84 3.45 -9.20
N ILE A 313 -23.71 2.48 -9.46
CA ILE A 313 -23.60 1.09 -8.99
C ILE A 313 -23.24 0.18 -10.18
N ASN A 314 -22.35 -0.79 -9.97
CA ASN A 314 -22.05 -1.80 -10.97
C ASN A 314 -22.98 -3.02 -10.74
N ILE A 315 -23.81 -3.31 -11.72
CA ILE A 315 -24.70 -4.49 -11.73
C ILE A 315 -24.08 -5.69 -12.45
N GLY A 316 -22.88 -5.53 -13.00
CA GLY A 316 -22.16 -6.61 -13.65
C GLY A 316 -22.79 -7.06 -14.95
N ASN A 317 -22.80 -8.37 -15.16
CA ASN A 317 -23.29 -9.00 -16.39
C ASN A 317 -24.82 -8.83 -16.52
N ALA A 318 -25.26 -8.36 -17.68
CA ALA A 318 -26.68 -8.18 -18.01
C ALA A 318 -27.54 -9.44 -17.74
N ALA A 319 -27.01 -10.63 -17.99
CA ALA A 319 -27.69 -11.90 -17.75
C ALA A 319 -28.03 -12.17 -16.28
N ASN A 320 -27.34 -11.53 -15.33
CA ASN A 320 -27.63 -11.71 -13.90
C ASN A 320 -29.03 -11.20 -13.53
N CYS A 321 -29.60 -10.28 -14.31
CA CYS A 321 -30.93 -9.74 -14.09
C CYS A 321 -32.07 -10.74 -14.31
N GLU A 322 -31.80 -11.91 -14.89
CA GLU A 322 -32.76 -13.01 -14.97
C GLU A 322 -32.86 -13.79 -13.64
N ASN A 323 -31.88 -13.64 -12.75
CA ASN A 323 -31.83 -14.27 -11.44
C ASN A 323 -32.68 -13.49 -10.43
N GLN A 324 -33.74 -14.10 -9.89
CA GLN A 324 -34.64 -13.48 -8.93
C GLN A 324 -33.91 -12.97 -7.68
N GLN A 325 -32.97 -13.75 -7.15
CA GLN A 325 -32.21 -13.37 -5.96
C GLN A 325 -31.35 -12.11 -6.22
N PHE A 326 -30.77 -12.00 -7.40
CA PHE A 326 -30.05 -10.80 -7.82
C PHE A 326 -30.97 -9.58 -7.88
N GLN A 327 -32.20 -9.74 -8.46
CA GLN A 327 -33.18 -8.64 -8.53
C GLN A 327 -33.61 -8.16 -7.15
N GLU A 328 -33.81 -9.09 -6.20
CA GLU A 328 -34.17 -8.77 -4.82
C GLU A 328 -33.02 -8.02 -4.11
N GLN A 329 -31.76 -8.47 -4.29
CA GLN A 329 -30.57 -7.81 -3.75
C GLN A 329 -30.40 -6.41 -4.35
N LEU A 330 -30.55 -6.24 -5.65
CA LEU A 330 -30.46 -4.94 -6.33
C LEU A 330 -31.53 -3.97 -5.80
N THR A 331 -32.75 -4.46 -5.63
CA THR A 331 -33.87 -3.66 -5.10
C THR A 331 -33.58 -3.18 -3.68
N GLN A 332 -33.10 -4.06 -2.80
CA GLN A 332 -32.75 -3.72 -1.41
C GLN A 332 -31.61 -2.68 -1.35
N ILE A 333 -30.58 -2.85 -2.19
CA ILE A 333 -29.44 -1.92 -2.24
C ILE A 333 -29.90 -0.57 -2.78
N GLN A 334 -30.68 -0.53 -3.86
CA GLN A 334 -31.14 0.73 -4.45
C GLN A 334 -32.06 1.50 -3.51
N GLN A 335 -32.98 0.83 -2.80
CA GLN A 335 -33.81 1.45 -1.78
C GLN A 335 -33.00 2.06 -0.64
N ARG A 336 -31.85 1.44 -0.31
CA ARG A 336 -31.00 1.88 0.80
C ARG A 336 -30.07 3.01 0.43
N PHE A 337 -29.51 2.98 -0.79
CA PHE A 337 -28.38 3.82 -1.21
C PHE A 337 -28.74 4.87 -2.25
N SER A 338 -29.75 4.63 -3.09
CA SER A 338 -30.27 5.58 -4.11
C SER A 338 -29.22 6.07 -5.09
N PHE A 339 -28.54 5.14 -5.78
CA PHE A 339 -27.64 5.44 -6.87
C PHE A 339 -28.37 6.06 -8.05
N LYS A 340 -27.65 6.82 -8.88
CA LYS A 340 -28.20 7.47 -10.07
C LYS A 340 -28.05 6.60 -11.33
N TYR A 341 -26.89 5.99 -11.52
CA TYR A 341 -26.58 5.18 -12.70
C TYR A 341 -26.34 3.72 -12.30
N ALA A 342 -26.66 2.81 -13.24
CA ALA A 342 -26.32 1.40 -13.17
C ALA A 342 -25.39 1.03 -14.32
N LYS A 343 -24.12 0.63 -13.98
CA LYS A 343 -23.21 0.11 -15.00
C LYS A 343 -23.61 -1.32 -15.36
N VAL A 344 -23.89 -1.54 -16.65
CA VAL A 344 -24.25 -2.83 -17.24
C VAL A 344 -23.09 -3.29 -18.11
N THR A 345 -22.57 -4.49 -17.84
CA THR A 345 -21.47 -5.09 -18.60
C THR A 345 -21.95 -6.32 -19.36
N ALA A 346 -21.14 -6.79 -20.31
CA ALA A 346 -21.37 -8.02 -21.07
C ALA A 346 -22.73 -8.09 -21.80
N LEU A 347 -23.28 -6.95 -22.17
CA LEU A 347 -24.59 -6.83 -22.82
C LEU A 347 -24.64 -7.58 -24.15
N PHE A 348 -23.53 -7.64 -24.88
CA PHE A 348 -23.42 -8.23 -26.20
C PHE A 348 -22.64 -9.55 -26.23
N LYS A 349 -22.48 -10.23 -25.07
CA LYS A 349 -21.65 -11.44 -24.97
C LYS A 349 -22.11 -12.61 -25.83
N ASP A 350 -23.44 -12.75 -26.05
CA ASP A 350 -24.02 -13.86 -26.77
C ASP A 350 -24.18 -13.55 -28.28
N ILE A 351 -23.67 -12.40 -28.73
CA ILE A 351 -23.70 -11.99 -30.11
C ILE A 351 -22.48 -12.52 -30.83
N THR A 352 -22.70 -13.43 -31.80
CA THR A 352 -21.66 -14.01 -32.65
C THR A 352 -21.49 -13.23 -33.94
N PRO A 353 -20.35 -13.38 -34.68
CA PRO A 353 -20.16 -12.78 -35.99
C PRO A 353 -21.28 -13.16 -37.02
N GLU A 354 -21.81 -14.38 -36.90
CA GLU A 354 -22.90 -14.87 -37.76
C GLU A 354 -24.22 -14.16 -37.43
N SER A 355 -24.52 -13.94 -36.14
CA SER A 355 -25.73 -13.22 -35.71
C SER A 355 -25.68 -11.75 -36.15
N CYS A 356 -24.49 -11.15 -36.23
CA CYS A 356 -24.32 -9.78 -36.74
C CYS A 356 -24.73 -9.61 -38.24
N GLN A 357 -24.79 -10.69 -39.00
CA GLN A 357 -25.23 -10.66 -40.41
C GLN A 357 -26.75 -10.59 -40.55
N ASN A 358 -27.51 -11.10 -39.56
CA ASN A 358 -28.96 -11.10 -39.57
C ASN A 358 -29.54 -10.24 -38.41
N PRO A 359 -29.94 -8.98 -38.66
CA PRO A 359 -30.49 -8.09 -37.61
C PRO A 359 -31.74 -8.62 -36.90
N LYS A 360 -32.49 -9.55 -37.53
CA LYS A 360 -33.66 -10.18 -36.91
C LYS A 360 -33.30 -11.21 -35.85
N ALA A 361 -32.04 -11.64 -35.78
CA ALA A 361 -31.52 -12.57 -34.79
C ALA A 361 -30.98 -11.89 -33.53
N TYR A 362 -31.02 -10.56 -33.45
CA TYR A 362 -30.55 -9.85 -32.26
C TYR A 362 -31.49 -10.08 -31.08
N PRO A 363 -30.97 -10.51 -29.92
CA PRO A 363 -31.76 -10.86 -28.75
C PRO A 363 -32.16 -9.64 -27.92
N PHE A 364 -32.39 -8.47 -28.52
CA PHE A 364 -32.75 -7.23 -27.78
C PHE A 364 -34.01 -7.38 -26.92
N PRO A 365 -35.07 -8.10 -27.34
CA PRO A 365 -36.23 -8.36 -26.47
C PRO A 365 -35.86 -9.04 -25.13
N ASN A 366 -34.81 -9.86 -25.09
CA ASN A 366 -34.37 -10.49 -23.85
C ASN A 366 -33.78 -9.48 -22.86
N MET A 367 -33.40 -8.28 -23.35
CA MET A 367 -32.88 -7.19 -22.49
C MET A 367 -33.98 -6.30 -21.91
N ASP A 368 -35.22 -6.46 -22.39
CA ASP A 368 -36.36 -5.62 -21.96
C ASP A 368 -36.59 -5.67 -20.46
N SER A 369 -36.56 -6.88 -19.87
CA SER A 369 -36.77 -7.07 -18.44
C SER A 369 -35.72 -6.33 -17.60
N LEU A 370 -34.46 -6.35 -18.04
CA LEU A 370 -33.35 -5.62 -17.40
C LEU A 370 -33.62 -4.12 -17.38
N PHE A 371 -33.89 -3.52 -18.55
CA PHE A 371 -34.06 -2.07 -18.63
C PHE A 371 -35.37 -1.59 -18.01
N ASP A 372 -36.44 -2.39 -18.07
CA ASP A 372 -37.69 -2.12 -17.36
C ASP A 372 -37.49 -2.14 -15.82
N GLN A 373 -36.70 -3.09 -15.30
CA GLN A 373 -36.34 -3.14 -13.89
C GLN A 373 -35.49 -1.93 -13.45
N LEU A 374 -34.47 -1.56 -14.25
CA LEU A 374 -33.65 -0.38 -13.95
C LEU A 374 -34.50 0.89 -13.91
N ARG A 375 -35.45 1.02 -14.84
CA ARG A 375 -36.39 2.13 -14.90
C ARG A 375 -37.32 2.16 -13.67
N GLN A 376 -37.84 1.03 -13.23
CA GLN A 376 -38.64 0.92 -12.00
C GLN A 376 -37.83 1.35 -10.77
N LEU A 377 -36.55 1.01 -10.71
CA LEU A 377 -35.64 1.38 -9.65
C LEU A 377 -35.09 2.82 -9.79
N ARG A 378 -35.47 3.55 -10.84
CA ARG A 378 -34.96 4.90 -11.19
C ARG A 378 -33.45 4.92 -11.36
N LEU A 379 -32.89 3.86 -11.93
CA LEU A 379 -31.50 3.74 -12.29
C LEU A 379 -31.33 4.04 -13.78
N ILE A 380 -30.47 4.98 -14.12
CA ILE A 380 -30.16 5.32 -15.50
C ILE A 380 -29.04 4.38 -15.99
N PRO A 381 -29.22 3.70 -17.15
CA PRO A 381 -28.19 2.83 -17.67
C PRO A 381 -26.87 3.53 -18.00
N HIS A 382 -25.76 2.93 -17.59
CA HIS A 382 -24.41 3.19 -18.07
C HIS A 382 -23.94 1.94 -18.79
N ILE A 383 -23.95 1.98 -20.12
CA ILE A 383 -23.75 0.80 -20.97
C ILE A 383 -22.27 0.65 -21.28
N ASP A 384 -21.68 -0.46 -20.87
CA ASP A 384 -20.37 -0.87 -21.33
C ASP A 384 -20.50 -1.57 -22.71
N LEU A 385 -19.97 -0.94 -23.73
CA LEU A 385 -20.02 -1.38 -25.11
C LEU A 385 -18.91 -2.38 -25.47
N SER A 386 -18.12 -2.85 -24.47
CA SER A 386 -17.06 -3.83 -24.69
C SER A 386 -17.64 -5.11 -25.29
N ILE A 387 -17.06 -5.53 -26.40
CA ILE A 387 -17.33 -6.81 -27.04
C ILE A 387 -16.24 -7.77 -26.55
N PHE A 388 -16.64 -8.97 -26.13
CA PHE A 388 -15.75 -9.92 -25.47
C PHE A 388 -14.43 -10.15 -26.23
N PRO A 389 -13.27 -10.20 -25.52
CA PRO A 389 -12.01 -10.64 -26.08
C PRO A 389 -12.15 -12.06 -26.64
N GLY A 390 -11.73 -12.26 -27.89
CA GLY A 390 -11.78 -13.54 -28.58
C GLY A 390 -12.81 -13.64 -29.67
N GLN A 391 -13.80 -12.74 -29.74
CA GLN A 391 -14.68 -12.64 -30.91
C GLN A 391 -14.19 -11.48 -31.81
N SER A 392 -13.55 -11.82 -32.91
CA SER A 392 -13.09 -10.83 -33.88
C SER A 392 -14.30 -10.32 -34.71
N ILE A 393 -15.11 -9.45 -34.10
CA ILE A 393 -16.21 -8.78 -34.78
C ILE A 393 -15.68 -7.50 -35.44
N ALA A 394 -15.79 -7.39 -36.74
CA ALA A 394 -15.33 -6.21 -37.49
C ALA A 394 -16.03 -4.94 -36.97
N ILE A 395 -15.33 -3.81 -36.94
CA ILE A 395 -15.87 -2.53 -36.43
C ILE A 395 -17.16 -2.11 -37.15
N THR A 396 -17.28 -2.41 -38.44
CA THR A 396 -18.49 -2.15 -39.22
C THR A 396 -19.71 -2.97 -38.77
N GLN A 397 -19.46 -4.19 -38.29
CA GLN A 397 -20.51 -5.04 -37.71
C GLN A 397 -20.90 -4.52 -36.31
N GLN A 398 -19.92 -4.06 -35.50
CA GLN A 398 -20.19 -3.41 -34.23
C GLN A 398 -21.03 -2.15 -34.41
N GLN A 399 -20.70 -1.30 -35.38
CA GLN A 399 -21.48 -0.10 -35.72
C GLN A 399 -22.93 -0.45 -36.07
N LYS A 400 -23.12 -1.50 -36.88
CA LYS A 400 -24.47 -1.96 -37.27
C LYS A 400 -25.24 -2.46 -36.04
N LEU A 401 -24.61 -3.28 -35.20
CA LEU A 401 -25.19 -3.79 -33.96
C LEU A 401 -25.66 -2.67 -33.04
N ILE A 402 -24.78 -1.72 -32.76
CA ILE A 402 -25.10 -0.57 -31.89
C ILE A 402 -26.20 0.29 -32.48
N ARG A 403 -26.18 0.52 -33.78
CA ARG A 403 -27.24 1.25 -34.47
C ARG A 403 -28.61 0.58 -34.31
N GLU A 404 -28.71 -0.73 -34.51
CA GLU A 404 -29.96 -1.46 -34.35
C GLU A 404 -30.41 -1.57 -32.89
N PHE A 405 -29.47 -1.72 -31.94
CA PHE A 405 -29.70 -1.63 -30.47
C PHE A 405 -30.34 -0.29 -30.13
N LEU A 406 -29.74 0.82 -30.52
CA LEU A 406 -30.25 2.15 -30.22
C LEU A 406 -31.64 2.37 -30.88
N LYS A 407 -31.83 2.00 -32.12
CA LYS A 407 -33.15 2.12 -32.79
C LYS A 407 -34.23 1.33 -32.02
N TYR A 408 -33.91 0.11 -31.58
CA TYR A 408 -34.85 -0.72 -30.84
C TYR A 408 -35.29 -0.03 -29.53
N PHE A 409 -34.34 0.45 -28.74
CA PHE A 409 -34.65 1.08 -27.45
C PHE A 409 -35.18 2.51 -27.59
N ILE A 410 -34.80 3.28 -28.61
CA ILE A 410 -35.45 4.56 -28.97
C ILE A 410 -36.95 4.34 -29.24
N LYS A 411 -37.28 3.29 -30.00
CA LYS A 411 -38.68 2.96 -30.28
C LYS A 411 -39.45 2.56 -29.01
N ARG A 412 -38.77 1.94 -28.04
CA ARG A 412 -39.39 1.46 -26.79
C ARG A 412 -39.55 2.55 -25.72
N TYR A 413 -38.51 3.34 -25.45
CA TYR A 413 -38.46 4.29 -24.35
C TYR A 413 -38.46 5.76 -24.81
N GLY A 414 -38.23 6.04 -26.05
CA GLY A 414 -38.09 7.39 -26.57
C GLY A 414 -36.65 7.91 -26.59
N GLU A 415 -36.40 8.84 -27.51
CA GLU A 415 -35.08 9.47 -27.65
C GLU A 415 -34.68 10.30 -26.41
N GLU A 416 -35.64 11.00 -25.81
CA GLU A 416 -35.41 11.84 -24.63
C GLU A 416 -34.85 11.05 -23.46
N GLU A 417 -35.38 9.84 -23.19
CA GLU A 417 -34.91 8.99 -22.13
C GLU A 417 -33.51 8.47 -22.41
N LEU A 418 -33.25 8.00 -23.62
CA LEU A 418 -31.95 7.45 -24.01
C LEU A 418 -30.84 8.51 -24.05
N ASN A 419 -31.14 9.77 -24.21
CA ASN A 419 -30.17 10.85 -24.14
C ASN A 419 -29.59 11.04 -22.70
N PHE A 420 -30.20 10.45 -21.67
CA PHE A 420 -29.62 10.40 -20.33
C PHE A 420 -28.74 9.16 -20.09
N TRP A 421 -28.83 8.14 -20.96
CA TRP A 421 -28.01 6.95 -20.84
C TRP A 421 -26.55 7.33 -21.13
N ARG A 422 -25.61 6.69 -20.41
CA ARG A 422 -24.17 6.83 -20.68
C ARG A 422 -23.67 5.64 -21.47
N PHE A 423 -22.80 5.89 -22.42
CA PHE A 423 -22.18 4.86 -23.26
C PHE A 423 -20.67 4.88 -23.06
N GLU A 424 -20.11 3.77 -22.60
CA GLU A 424 -18.69 3.59 -22.37
C GLU A 424 -18.12 2.62 -23.39
N TYR A 425 -17.17 3.09 -24.21
CA TYR A 425 -16.40 2.20 -25.05
C TYR A 425 -15.14 1.80 -24.32
N SER A 426 -14.97 0.51 -24.05
CA SER A 426 -13.80 -0.02 -23.35
C SER A 426 -13.30 -1.28 -24.04
N GLU A 427 -11.99 -1.42 -24.07
CA GLU A 427 -11.29 -2.65 -24.44
C GLU A 427 -10.40 -3.12 -23.26
N ALA A 428 -10.90 -2.98 -22.03
CA ALA A 428 -10.18 -3.39 -20.85
C ALA A 428 -9.86 -4.89 -20.90
N PRO A 429 -8.60 -5.28 -20.71
CA PRO A 429 -8.25 -6.70 -20.64
C PRO A 429 -8.93 -7.30 -19.40
N ARG A 430 -9.76 -8.31 -19.61
CA ARG A 430 -10.37 -9.09 -18.53
C ARG A 430 -9.51 -10.29 -18.09
N THR A 431 -8.37 -10.50 -18.74
CA THR A 431 -7.43 -11.59 -18.45
C THR A 431 -6.00 -11.12 -18.67
N ASP A 432 -5.04 -11.86 -18.20
CA ASP A 432 -3.59 -11.60 -18.30
C ASP A 432 -3.05 -11.51 -19.74
N THR A 433 -3.90 -11.80 -20.73
CA THR A 433 -3.57 -11.69 -22.13
C THR A 433 -4.13 -10.39 -22.71
N TRP A 434 -3.29 -9.39 -22.82
CA TRP A 434 -3.54 -8.21 -23.66
C TRP A 434 -3.97 -8.65 -25.08
N SER A 435 -5.11 -8.13 -25.59
CA SER A 435 -5.65 -8.50 -26.89
C SER A 435 -4.76 -8.13 -28.09
N GLY A 436 -3.60 -7.54 -27.85
CA GLY A 436 -2.64 -7.15 -28.88
C GLY A 436 -3.08 -5.97 -29.75
N GLN A 437 -4.24 -5.38 -29.51
CA GLN A 437 -4.66 -4.20 -30.27
C GLN A 437 -3.78 -3.00 -29.91
N ARG A 438 -3.35 -2.30 -30.95
CA ARG A 438 -2.54 -1.08 -30.77
C ARG A 438 -3.45 0.04 -30.26
N PRO A 439 -2.99 0.91 -29.32
CA PRO A 439 -3.79 2.04 -28.82
C PRO A 439 -4.39 2.91 -29.94
N ALA A 440 -3.68 3.09 -31.07
CA ALA A 440 -4.18 3.79 -32.23
C ALA A 440 -5.46 3.17 -32.83
N GLN A 441 -5.57 1.84 -32.81
CA GLN A 441 -6.75 1.13 -33.29
C GLN A 441 -7.94 1.32 -32.34
N ILE A 442 -7.68 1.31 -31.03
CA ILE A 442 -8.71 1.57 -30.02
C ILE A 442 -9.28 2.98 -30.19
N ILE A 443 -8.42 3.97 -30.44
CA ILE A 443 -8.84 5.35 -30.72
C ILE A 443 -9.74 5.42 -31.95
N GLU A 444 -9.35 4.77 -33.04
CA GLU A 444 -10.13 4.74 -34.28
C GLU A 444 -11.48 4.04 -34.09
N ASN A 445 -11.50 2.92 -33.38
CA ASN A 445 -12.73 2.19 -33.07
C ASN A 445 -13.68 3.04 -32.21
N TYR A 446 -13.16 3.71 -31.17
CA TYR A 446 -13.94 4.63 -30.34
C TYR A 446 -14.62 5.71 -31.21
N MET A 447 -13.86 6.42 -32.05
CA MET A 447 -14.39 7.47 -32.90
C MET A 447 -15.50 6.96 -33.82
N SER A 448 -15.32 5.76 -34.37
CA SER A 448 -16.31 5.10 -35.21
C SER A 448 -17.62 4.79 -34.49
N ILE A 449 -17.53 4.27 -33.25
CA ILE A 449 -18.71 3.93 -32.44
C ILE A 449 -19.39 5.20 -31.90
N GLN A 450 -18.62 6.15 -31.41
CA GLN A 450 -19.11 7.45 -30.93
C GLN A 450 -19.92 8.17 -31.99
N SER A 451 -19.44 8.18 -33.25
CA SER A 451 -20.15 8.78 -34.38
C SER A 451 -21.54 8.15 -34.62
N VAL A 452 -21.65 6.81 -34.50
CA VAL A 452 -22.95 6.11 -34.63
C VAL A 452 -23.92 6.50 -33.53
N ILE A 453 -23.44 6.61 -32.28
CA ILE A 453 -24.28 6.99 -31.13
C ILE A 453 -24.76 8.43 -31.29
N LYS A 454 -23.85 9.37 -31.56
CA LYS A 454 -24.15 10.79 -31.68
C LYS A 454 -25.06 11.14 -32.86
N GLN A 455 -25.06 10.30 -33.92
CA GLN A 455 -26.03 10.45 -35.04
C GLN A 455 -27.48 10.17 -34.62
N LEU A 456 -27.71 9.27 -33.68
CA LEU A 456 -29.04 8.88 -33.20
C LEU A 456 -29.43 9.56 -31.88
N LEU A 457 -28.45 9.85 -31.03
CA LEU A 457 -28.61 10.42 -29.69
C LEU A 457 -27.55 11.53 -29.50
N PRO A 458 -27.77 12.72 -30.04
CA PRO A 458 -26.78 13.81 -30.01
C PRO A 458 -26.34 14.23 -28.60
N ASN A 459 -27.24 14.15 -27.64
CA ASN A 459 -27.02 14.62 -26.28
C ASN A 459 -26.58 13.48 -25.31
N ALA A 460 -26.58 12.22 -25.74
CA ALA A 460 -26.19 11.12 -24.87
C ALA A 460 -24.68 11.16 -24.57
N PRO A 461 -24.25 11.09 -23.30
CA PRO A 461 -22.83 11.09 -22.96
C PRO A 461 -22.12 9.82 -23.46
N VAL A 462 -21.05 10.02 -24.25
CA VAL A 462 -20.21 8.96 -24.79
C VAL A 462 -18.78 9.19 -24.31
N GLY A 463 -18.19 8.20 -23.66
CA GLY A 463 -16.83 8.27 -23.20
C GLY A 463 -16.15 6.92 -23.20
N GLY A 464 -15.06 6.77 -22.49
CA GLY A 464 -14.46 5.44 -22.43
C GLY A 464 -12.97 5.40 -22.21
N LEU A 465 -12.40 4.41 -22.84
CA LEU A 465 -11.11 3.79 -22.82
C LEU A 465 -10.88 2.87 -21.62
N SER A 466 -11.52 3.09 -20.47
CA SER A 466 -11.37 2.27 -19.25
C SER A 466 -9.89 1.94 -18.93
N LEU A 467 -9.05 2.99 -19.00
CA LEU A 467 -7.60 2.82 -18.88
C LEU A 467 -7.24 2.32 -17.47
N SER A 468 -6.36 1.31 -17.40
CA SER A 468 -5.93 0.73 -16.15
C SER A 468 -4.42 0.90 -15.92
N PRO A 469 -3.94 0.81 -14.66
CA PRO A 469 -2.50 0.82 -14.36
C PRO A 469 -1.72 -0.26 -15.12
N LEU A 470 -2.35 -1.40 -15.40
CA LEU A 470 -1.75 -2.50 -16.18
C LEU A 470 -1.45 -2.12 -17.64
N MET A 471 -2.19 -1.15 -18.20
CA MET A 471 -2.10 -0.74 -19.60
C MET A 471 -1.14 0.44 -19.81
N LEU A 472 -0.75 1.15 -18.76
CA LEU A 472 -0.09 2.44 -18.85
C LEU A 472 1.18 2.41 -19.71
N SER A 473 2.04 1.41 -19.54
CA SER A 473 3.28 1.25 -20.32
C SER A 473 3.03 1.15 -21.85
N ASN A 474 1.92 0.54 -22.25
CA ASN A 474 1.56 0.39 -23.66
C ASN A 474 0.92 1.66 -24.24
N TRP A 475 0.32 2.48 -23.38
CA TRP A 475 -0.35 3.72 -23.77
C TRP A 475 0.54 4.96 -23.69
N GLU A 476 1.69 4.92 -23.02
CA GLU A 476 2.52 6.09 -22.72
C GLU A 476 2.83 6.97 -23.94
N ASN A 477 3.23 6.38 -25.07
CA ASN A 477 3.50 7.11 -26.30
C ASN A 477 2.22 7.62 -26.98
N SER A 478 1.12 6.85 -26.88
CA SER A 478 -0.15 7.19 -27.50
C SER A 478 -0.85 8.34 -26.79
N LEU A 479 -0.75 8.39 -25.47
CA LEU A 479 -1.30 9.49 -24.63
C LEU A 479 -0.67 10.87 -24.95
N LYS A 480 0.54 10.88 -25.52
CA LYS A 480 1.27 12.10 -25.95
C LYS A 480 1.02 12.45 -27.43
N SER A 481 0.21 11.67 -28.17
CA SER A 481 0.02 11.83 -29.60
C SER A 481 -1.07 12.85 -29.93
N GLU A 482 -0.94 13.53 -31.09
CA GLU A 482 -1.98 14.43 -31.62
C GLU A 482 -3.33 13.70 -31.84
N LYS A 483 -3.29 12.41 -32.22
CA LYS A 483 -4.50 11.59 -32.37
C LYS A 483 -5.27 11.46 -31.07
N PHE A 484 -4.56 11.30 -29.94
CA PHE A 484 -5.17 11.23 -28.62
C PHE A 484 -5.76 12.59 -28.19
N HIS A 485 -5.05 13.69 -28.46
CA HIS A 485 -5.57 15.03 -28.19
C HIS A 485 -6.84 15.33 -29.00
N SER A 486 -6.86 14.94 -30.29
CA SER A 486 -8.07 15.04 -31.13
C SER A 486 -9.21 14.15 -30.61
N LEU A 487 -8.93 12.95 -30.08
CA LEU A 487 -9.92 12.08 -29.47
C LEU A 487 -10.62 12.78 -28.29
N LEU A 488 -9.86 13.43 -27.42
CA LEU A 488 -10.38 14.06 -26.20
C LEU A 488 -11.48 15.08 -26.48
N SER A 489 -11.40 15.82 -27.59
CA SER A 489 -12.45 16.78 -27.99
C SER A 489 -13.78 16.13 -28.37
N HIS A 490 -13.81 14.82 -28.55
CA HIS A 490 -14.99 14.03 -28.88
C HIS A 490 -15.50 13.17 -27.71
N MET A 491 -14.89 13.31 -26.52
CA MET A 491 -15.26 12.55 -25.32
C MET A 491 -16.05 13.42 -24.34
N ASP A 492 -17.19 12.92 -23.87
CA ASP A 492 -17.94 13.56 -22.81
C ASP A 492 -17.41 13.19 -21.42
N PHE A 493 -16.69 12.08 -21.28
CA PHE A 493 -15.97 11.65 -20.08
C PHE A 493 -14.84 10.68 -20.42
N PHE A 494 -13.81 10.68 -19.58
CA PHE A 494 -12.71 9.71 -19.63
C PHE A 494 -12.92 8.63 -18.56
N SER A 495 -12.78 7.35 -18.89
CA SER A 495 -13.01 6.28 -17.91
C SER A 495 -11.74 5.57 -17.48
N LEU A 496 -11.71 5.15 -16.21
CA LEU A 496 -10.61 4.40 -15.59
C LEU A 496 -11.12 3.08 -15.00
N HIS A 497 -10.26 2.07 -15.08
CA HIS A 497 -10.41 0.78 -14.42
C HIS A 497 -9.29 0.64 -13.39
N LEU A 498 -9.60 0.76 -12.11
CA LEU A 498 -8.61 0.77 -11.03
C LEU A 498 -8.44 -0.62 -10.42
N VAL A 499 -7.25 -1.16 -10.57
CA VAL A 499 -6.77 -2.38 -9.93
C VAL A 499 -5.37 -2.14 -9.36
N PRO A 500 -5.03 -2.65 -8.17
CA PRO A 500 -3.75 -2.38 -7.53
C PRO A 500 -2.64 -3.28 -8.08
N TYR A 501 -2.53 -3.38 -9.39
CA TYR A 501 -1.52 -4.22 -10.04
C TYR A 501 -0.71 -3.43 -11.05
N LYS A 502 0.55 -3.85 -11.25
CA LYS A 502 1.41 -3.41 -12.34
C LYS A 502 2.08 -4.60 -13.03
N TYR A 503 2.49 -4.43 -14.29
CA TYR A 503 3.39 -5.37 -14.94
C TYR A 503 4.85 -5.00 -14.64
N SER A 504 5.63 -5.99 -14.22
CA SER A 504 7.08 -5.86 -14.02
C SER A 504 7.76 -7.15 -14.47
N GLY A 505 8.68 -7.04 -15.44
CA GLY A 505 9.40 -8.21 -15.97
C GLY A 505 8.52 -9.30 -16.59
N GLY A 506 7.36 -8.93 -17.18
CA GLY A 506 6.41 -9.88 -17.75
C GLY A 506 5.48 -10.56 -16.73
N THR A 507 5.61 -10.24 -15.46
CA THR A 507 4.76 -10.76 -14.38
C THR A 507 3.88 -9.65 -13.81
N ARG A 508 2.69 -10.05 -13.37
CA ARG A 508 1.74 -9.18 -12.68
C ARG A 508 2.10 -9.12 -11.19
N GLN A 509 2.25 -7.92 -10.66
CA GLN A 509 2.60 -7.67 -9.27
C GLN A 509 1.51 -6.86 -8.57
N LEU A 510 1.04 -7.34 -7.42
CA LEU A 510 0.12 -6.63 -6.54
C LEU A 510 0.86 -5.52 -5.80
N ILE A 511 0.31 -4.31 -5.82
CA ILE A 511 0.79 -3.14 -5.07
C ILE A 511 -0.22 -2.85 -3.97
N SER A 512 0.08 -3.24 -2.76
CA SER A 512 -0.84 -3.08 -1.63
C SER A 512 -1.04 -1.62 -1.19
N ASP A 513 -0.15 -0.70 -1.57
CA ASP A 513 -0.25 0.71 -1.18
C ASP A 513 -1.29 1.46 -2.02
N PRO A 514 -2.38 1.99 -1.42
CA PRO A 514 -3.39 2.78 -2.13
C PRO A 514 -2.84 4.07 -2.78
N HIS A 515 -1.69 4.56 -2.34
CA HIS A 515 -1.04 5.72 -2.97
C HIS A 515 -0.62 5.44 -4.41
N TYR A 516 -0.34 4.20 -4.77
CA TYR A 516 -0.09 3.79 -6.16
C TYR A 516 -1.28 4.15 -7.07
N ILE A 517 -2.50 3.86 -6.62
CA ILE A 517 -3.73 4.20 -7.35
C ILE A 517 -3.88 5.73 -7.47
N ARG A 518 -3.59 6.47 -6.39
CA ARG A 518 -3.64 7.94 -6.42
C ARG A 518 -2.66 8.51 -7.45
N GLU A 519 -1.41 8.04 -7.46
CA GLU A 519 -0.39 8.54 -8.39
C GLU A 519 -0.80 8.28 -9.84
N PHE A 520 -1.31 7.11 -10.15
CA PHE A 520 -1.85 6.79 -11.46
C PHE A 520 -2.99 7.76 -11.87
N VAL A 521 -3.98 7.94 -11.01
CA VAL A 521 -5.12 8.83 -11.29
C VAL A 521 -4.64 10.29 -11.43
N ARG A 522 -3.70 10.74 -10.60
CA ARG A 522 -3.12 12.08 -10.66
C ARG A 522 -2.35 12.31 -11.95
N GLU A 523 -1.60 11.32 -12.42
CA GLU A 523 -0.86 11.38 -13.68
C GLU A 523 -1.83 11.55 -14.86
N ILE A 524 -2.88 10.71 -14.95
CA ILE A 524 -3.90 10.83 -15.99
C ILE A 524 -4.60 12.18 -15.91
N TYR A 525 -5.02 12.62 -14.72
CA TYR A 525 -5.64 13.94 -14.53
C TYR A 525 -4.74 15.07 -15.03
N GLY A 526 -3.44 15.05 -14.70
CA GLY A 526 -2.49 16.06 -15.17
C GLY A 526 -2.24 16.03 -16.68
N MET A 527 -2.31 14.85 -17.31
CA MET A 527 -2.24 14.73 -18.78
C MET A 527 -3.47 15.32 -19.45
N LEU A 528 -4.67 15.01 -18.97
CA LEU A 528 -5.93 15.55 -19.54
C LEU A 528 -6.01 17.08 -19.38
N GLN A 529 -5.59 17.63 -18.25
CA GLN A 529 -5.53 19.08 -18.03
C GLN A 529 -4.60 19.81 -19.02
N LYS A 530 -3.52 19.15 -19.45
CA LYS A 530 -2.58 19.74 -20.42
C LYS A 530 -3.05 19.63 -21.87
N ALA A 531 -3.92 18.66 -22.13
CA ALA A 531 -4.34 18.32 -23.48
C ALA A 531 -5.61 19.05 -23.94
N THR A 532 -6.40 19.60 -23.01
CA THR A 532 -7.69 20.25 -23.31
C THR A 532 -7.87 21.51 -22.45
N ASP A 533 -8.46 22.55 -23.04
CA ASP A 533 -8.83 23.78 -22.31
C ASP A 533 -10.02 23.52 -21.36
N ASP A 534 -10.95 22.64 -21.75
CA ASP A 534 -12.07 22.20 -20.93
C ASP A 534 -11.76 20.89 -20.20
N LEU A 535 -12.05 20.84 -18.90
CA LEU A 535 -11.77 19.69 -18.05
C LEU A 535 -12.73 18.55 -18.35
N ILE A 536 -12.23 17.51 -19.03
CA ILE A 536 -13.00 16.29 -19.27
C ILE A 536 -13.20 15.55 -17.93
N PRO A 537 -14.44 15.23 -17.52
CA PRO A 537 -14.69 14.51 -16.28
C PRO A 537 -14.10 13.09 -16.34
N ILE A 538 -13.44 12.68 -15.23
CA ILE A 538 -12.87 11.35 -15.08
C ILE A 538 -13.84 10.50 -14.27
N TYR A 539 -14.29 9.39 -14.84
CA TYR A 539 -15.13 8.39 -14.17
C TYR A 539 -14.33 7.12 -13.93
N VAL A 540 -14.21 6.73 -12.66
CA VAL A 540 -13.73 5.39 -12.32
C VAL A 540 -14.92 4.45 -12.46
N THR A 541 -15.00 3.77 -13.59
CA THR A 541 -16.16 2.90 -13.92
C THR A 541 -15.98 1.48 -13.41
N HIS A 542 -14.79 1.16 -12.90
CA HIS A 542 -14.51 -0.11 -12.23
C HIS A 542 -13.39 0.07 -11.22
N CYS A 543 -13.62 -0.31 -9.97
CA CYS A 543 -12.62 -0.28 -8.90
C CYS A 543 -12.73 -1.55 -8.07
N GLN A 544 -11.64 -2.32 -7.97
CA GLN A 544 -11.58 -3.55 -7.20
C GLN A 544 -10.17 -3.82 -6.69
N TYR A 545 -10.05 -4.65 -5.65
CA TYR A 545 -8.76 -5.06 -5.10
C TYR A 545 -8.17 -6.25 -5.85
N ASP A 546 -9.00 -7.25 -6.13
CA ASP A 546 -8.58 -8.47 -6.83
C ASP A 546 -9.54 -8.75 -7.99
N ASP A 547 -9.01 -8.85 -9.22
CA ASP A 547 -9.81 -9.09 -10.43
C ASP A 547 -9.86 -10.58 -10.83
N VAL A 548 -9.09 -11.44 -10.17
CA VAL A 548 -9.06 -12.90 -10.39
C VAL A 548 -9.84 -13.67 -9.32
N CYS A 549 -10.27 -13.02 -8.24
CA CYS A 549 -10.95 -13.64 -7.10
C CYS A 549 -10.16 -14.83 -6.51
N GLU A 550 -8.83 -14.71 -6.45
CA GLU A 550 -7.94 -15.73 -5.90
C GLU A 550 -7.67 -15.56 -4.41
N SER A 551 -7.99 -14.39 -3.86
CA SER A 551 -7.75 -14.08 -2.46
C SER A 551 -9.03 -13.70 -1.73
N HIS A 552 -9.15 -14.05 -0.45
CA HIS A 552 -10.27 -13.65 0.40
C HIS A 552 -10.16 -12.19 0.93
N ALA A 553 -9.26 -11.39 0.37
CA ALA A 553 -9.13 -9.97 0.74
C ALA A 553 -10.46 -9.23 0.65
N SER A 554 -11.23 -9.48 -0.43
CA SER A 554 -12.53 -8.86 -0.68
C SER A 554 -13.65 -9.35 0.26
N ASP A 555 -13.48 -10.52 0.90
CA ASP A 555 -14.41 -11.06 1.89
C ASP A 555 -14.12 -10.55 3.31
N SER A 556 -12.87 -10.21 3.59
CA SER A 556 -12.33 -9.92 4.92
C SER A 556 -12.53 -8.46 5.35
N ALA A 557 -12.27 -8.17 6.63
CA ALA A 557 -12.32 -6.82 7.19
C ALA A 557 -11.42 -5.83 6.45
N PHE A 558 -10.34 -6.29 5.83
CA PHE A 558 -9.38 -5.49 5.06
C PHE A 558 -10.03 -4.60 4.00
N ILE A 559 -11.06 -5.09 3.30
CA ILE A 559 -11.60 -4.39 2.13
C ILE A 559 -12.24 -3.04 2.47
N ALA A 560 -12.81 -2.87 3.68
CA ALA A 560 -13.47 -1.63 4.06
C ALA A 560 -12.49 -0.44 4.18
N PRO A 561 -11.39 -0.50 4.95
CA PRO A 561 -10.33 0.51 4.93
C PRO A 561 -9.70 0.74 3.57
N TYR A 562 -9.51 -0.32 2.75
CA TYR A 562 -8.97 -0.18 1.41
C TYR A 562 -9.85 0.70 0.52
N LEU A 563 -11.15 0.40 0.43
CA LEU A 563 -12.10 1.18 -0.37
C LEU A 563 -12.19 2.63 0.09
N LEU A 564 -12.22 2.87 1.41
CA LEU A 564 -12.22 4.22 1.97
C LEU A 564 -10.94 4.96 1.59
N SER A 565 -9.77 4.31 1.66
CA SER A 565 -8.50 4.94 1.34
C SER A 565 -8.43 5.33 -0.14
N VAL A 566 -8.85 4.45 -1.05
CA VAL A 566 -8.92 4.77 -2.48
C VAL A 566 -9.85 5.97 -2.69
N CYS A 567 -11.08 5.95 -2.14
CA CYS A 567 -12.03 7.06 -2.28
C CYS A 567 -11.45 8.39 -1.81
N PHE A 568 -10.83 8.44 -0.64
CA PHE A 568 -10.32 9.69 -0.06
C PHE A 568 -9.11 10.23 -0.84
N LEU A 569 -8.25 9.33 -1.32
CA LEU A 569 -7.04 9.70 -2.06
C LEU A 569 -7.32 10.20 -3.47
N ILE A 570 -8.35 9.67 -4.16
CA ILE A 570 -8.66 10.05 -5.56
C ILE A 570 -9.76 11.11 -5.66
N HIS A 571 -10.51 11.38 -4.57
CA HIS A 571 -11.62 12.34 -4.56
C HIS A 571 -11.34 13.68 -5.27
N PRO A 572 -10.15 14.29 -5.17
CA PRO A 572 -9.87 15.56 -5.81
C PRO A 572 -9.79 15.50 -7.35
N TYR A 573 -9.65 14.31 -7.92
CA TYR A 573 -9.29 14.13 -9.34
C TYR A 573 -10.43 13.56 -10.17
N VAL A 574 -11.43 12.90 -9.54
CA VAL A 574 -12.48 12.16 -10.25
C VAL A 574 -13.88 12.66 -9.87
N GLN A 575 -14.85 12.48 -10.76
CA GLN A 575 -16.25 12.90 -10.56
C GLN A 575 -17.17 11.74 -10.23
N SER A 576 -16.76 10.50 -10.50
CA SER A 576 -17.52 9.29 -10.20
C SER A 576 -16.58 8.14 -9.89
N ILE A 577 -16.95 7.30 -8.90
CA ILE A 577 -16.32 6.00 -8.65
C ILE A 577 -17.39 4.92 -8.55
N CYS A 578 -17.19 3.86 -9.32
CA CYS A 578 -17.98 2.65 -9.29
C CYS A 578 -17.13 1.50 -8.79
N PHE A 579 -17.55 0.86 -7.72
CA PHE A 579 -16.88 -0.33 -7.23
C PHE A 579 -17.20 -1.55 -8.12
N ALA A 580 -16.56 -2.67 -7.86
CA ALA A 580 -16.86 -3.97 -8.43
C ALA A 580 -18.38 -4.30 -8.38
N PRO A 581 -18.87 -5.32 -9.10
CA PRO A 581 -20.27 -5.69 -9.06
C PRO A 581 -20.80 -5.75 -7.62
N PHE A 582 -22.02 -5.26 -7.40
CA PHE A 582 -22.55 -5.14 -6.04
C PHE A 582 -22.84 -6.50 -5.37
N SER A 583 -22.95 -7.56 -6.15
CA SER A 583 -23.28 -8.92 -5.69
C SER A 583 -22.23 -9.92 -6.20
N ASP A 584 -21.89 -10.90 -5.39
CA ASP A 584 -21.06 -12.03 -5.77
C ASP A 584 -21.75 -12.99 -6.76
N ILE A 585 -23.04 -12.80 -7.06
CA ILE A 585 -23.76 -13.55 -8.12
C ILE A 585 -23.15 -13.32 -9.51
N ASP A 586 -22.47 -12.20 -9.73
CA ASP A 586 -21.84 -11.88 -11.02
C ASP A 586 -20.64 -12.78 -11.41
N SER A 587 -20.17 -13.61 -10.50
CA SER A 587 -19.05 -14.50 -10.80
C SER A 587 -19.48 -15.74 -11.56
N HIS A 588 -18.66 -16.15 -12.52
CA HIS A 588 -18.98 -17.20 -13.52
C HIS A 588 -19.23 -18.62 -12.97
N ASN A 589 -19.07 -18.86 -11.64
CA ASN A 589 -19.16 -20.19 -11.02
C ASN A 589 -20.14 -20.26 -9.84
N VAL A 590 -21.29 -19.59 -9.95
CA VAL A 590 -22.28 -19.47 -8.86
C VAL A 590 -22.78 -20.82 -8.33
N SER A 591 -22.88 -21.85 -9.16
CA SER A 591 -23.46 -23.15 -8.78
C SER A 591 -22.57 -24.04 -7.91
N THR A 592 -21.26 -23.76 -7.86
CA THR A 592 -20.27 -24.60 -7.16
C THR A 592 -19.38 -23.80 -6.18
N SER A 593 -19.57 -22.47 -6.13
CA SER A 593 -18.73 -21.60 -5.30
C SER A 593 -19.13 -21.68 -3.83
N PRO A 594 -18.18 -21.75 -2.91
CA PRO A 594 -18.46 -21.62 -1.48
C PRO A 594 -19.02 -20.20 -1.18
N LEU A 595 -19.60 -20.03 0.01
CA LEU A 595 -20.18 -18.75 0.42
C LEU A 595 -19.19 -17.58 0.34
N PHE A 596 -17.93 -17.83 0.65
CA PHE A 596 -16.82 -16.91 0.54
C PHE A 596 -15.76 -17.50 -0.40
N PHE A 597 -15.54 -16.85 -1.52
CA PHE A 597 -14.58 -17.29 -2.55
C PHE A 597 -13.71 -16.14 -3.08
N GLY A 598 -13.67 -15.01 -2.35
CA GLY A 598 -12.91 -13.83 -2.79
C GLY A 598 -13.67 -12.92 -3.75
N GLY A 599 -14.97 -13.12 -3.95
CA GLY A 599 -15.80 -12.26 -4.79
C GLY A 599 -15.75 -10.79 -4.36
N ASN A 600 -15.85 -9.87 -5.30
CA ASN A 600 -15.70 -8.43 -5.05
C ASN A 600 -17.02 -7.72 -4.68
N GLY A 601 -18.12 -8.45 -4.51
CA GLY A 601 -19.44 -7.90 -4.20
C GLY A 601 -19.52 -7.15 -2.87
N LEU A 602 -20.54 -6.34 -2.72
CA LEU A 602 -20.94 -5.76 -1.43
C LEU A 602 -21.68 -6.79 -0.56
N VAL A 603 -22.29 -7.77 -1.22
CA VAL A 603 -22.99 -8.88 -0.59
C VAL A 603 -22.56 -10.20 -1.24
N THR A 604 -22.58 -11.27 -0.43
CA THR A 604 -22.36 -12.63 -0.92
C THR A 604 -23.48 -13.10 -1.83
N ILE A 605 -23.32 -14.25 -2.47
CA ILE A 605 -24.39 -14.91 -3.25
C ILE A 605 -25.70 -14.96 -2.45
N ASN A 606 -25.62 -15.35 -1.18
CA ASN A 606 -26.80 -15.47 -0.29
C ASN A 606 -27.24 -14.14 0.35
N GLY A 607 -26.72 -12.99 -0.11
CA GLY A 607 -27.13 -11.66 0.35
C GLY A 607 -26.59 -11.28 1.73
N ILE A 608 -25.54 -11.96 2.24
CA ILE A 608 -24.86 -11.56 3.48
C ILE A 608 -23.99 -10.35 3.18
N ARG A 609 -24.07 -9.31 4.01
CA ARG A 609 -23.29 -8.08 3.84
C ARG A 609 -21.82 -8.34 4.13
N LYS A 610 -20.96 -7.86 3.25
CA LYS A 610 -19.50 -7.90 3.38
C LYS A 610 -18.97 -6.57 3.96
N PRO A 611 -17.73 -6.49 4.44
CA PRO A 611 -17.16 -5.23 4.93
C PRO A 611 -17.20 -4.08 3.91
N SER A 612 -17.11 -4.38 2.62
CA SER A 612 -17.30 -3.43 1.52
C SER A 612 -18.67 -2.71 1.54
N TRP A 613 -19.75 -3.42 1.95
CA TRP A 613 -21.09 -2.83 2.12
C TRP A 613 -21.09 -1.73 3.18
N PHE A 614 -20.40 -1.95 4.30
CA PHE A 614 -20.34 -1.00 5.41
C PHE A 614 -19.51 0.24 5.09
N ALA A 615 -18.42 0.09 4.31
CA ALA A 615 -17.69 1.22 3.76
C ALA A 615 -18.55 2.09 2.86
N ASN A 616 -19.30 1.48 1.94
CA ASN A 616 -20.27 2.18 1.09
C ASN A 616 -21.37 2.86 1.91
N PHE A 617 -21.91 2.19 2.94
CA PHE A 617 -22.89 2.77 3.84
C PHE A 617 -22.37 4.05 4.53
N ALA A 618 -21.12 4.04 4.99
CA ALA A 618 -20.47 5.19 5.60
C ALA A 618 -20.39 6.36 4.62
N LEU A 619 -19.88 6.11 3.42
CA LEU A 619 -19.69 7.09 2.35
C LEU A 619 -21.01 7.71 1.88
N LEU A 620 -22.02 6.88 1.64
CA LEU A 620 -23.30 7.32 1.09
C LEU A 620 -24.15 8.14 2.06
N ARG A 621 -23.85 8.06 3.35
CA ARG A 621 -24.47 8.88 4.41
C ARG A 621 -23.70 10.14 4.77
N SER A 622 -22.58 10.41 4.11
CA SER A 622 -21.82 11.64 4.34
C SER A 622 -22.62 12.91 4.00
N GLY A 623 -22.32 13.99 4.71
CA GLY A 623 -22.99 15.28 4.55
C GLY A 623 -22.59 16.00 3.26
N LYS A 624 -23.30 17.08 2.94
CA LYS A 624 -23.02 17.91 1.76
C LYS A 624 -21.75 18.73 1.86
N PHE A 625 -21.27 18.96 3.08
CA PHE A 625 -20.06 19.74 3.33
C PHE A 625 -19.10 18.94 4.19
N TYR A 626 -17.81 19.18 4.02
CA TYR A 626 -16.77 18.60 4.85
C TYR A 626 -15.82 19.67 5.40
N SER A 627 -15.32 19.43 6.61
CA SER A 627 -14.26 20.22 7.25
C SER A 627 -12.90 19.59 7.09
N VAL A 628 -12.84 18.25 7.12
CA VAL A 628 -11.62 17.47 7.01
C VAL A 628 -11.82 16.38 5.96
N LEU A 629 -10.86 16.25 5.06
CA LEU A 629 -10.69 15.09 4.17
C LEU A 629 -9.19 14.83 4.01
N THR A 630 -8.74 13.76 4.63
CA THR A 630 -7.35 13.29 4.58
C THR A 630 -7.31 11.85 4.09
N GLN A 631 -6.13 11.25 4.04
CA GLN A 631 -5.99 9.87 3.59
C GLN A 631 -6.73 8.83 4.47
N ASN A 632 -6.97 9.13 5.75
CA ASN A 632 -7.52 8.17 6.73
C ASN A 632 -8.70 8.72 7.56
N CYS A 633 -9.15 9.94 7.27
CA CYS A 633 -10.24 10.57 8.00
C CYS A 633 -11.03 11.54 7.10
N MET A 634 -12.37 11.46 7.21
CA MET A 634 -13.29 12.45 6.66
C MET A 634 -14.27 12.91 7.73
N ILE A 635 -14.39 14.23 7.90
CA ILE A 635 -15.39 14.84 8.78
C ILE A 635 -16.38 15.62 7.92
N SER A 636 -17.62 15.21 7.90
CA SER A 636 -18.69 15.82 7.11
C SER A 636 -19.82 16.33 7.97
N MET A 637 -20.55 17.31 7.46
CA MET A 637 -21.65 17.99 8.15
C MET A 637 -22.98 17.60 7.53
N LEU A 638 -23.84 17.02 8.37
CA LEU A 638 -25.22 16.66 8.06
C LEU A 638 -26.18 17.80 8.47
N PRO A 639 -27.44 17.83 7.96
CA PRO A 639 -28.43 18.79 8.42
C PRO A 639 -28.61 18.79 9.95
N ARG A 640 -29.05 19.90 10.51
CA ARG A 640 -29.31 20.11 11.95
C ARG A 640 -28.06 20.04 12.83
N SER A 641 -26.91 20.48 12.30
CA SER A 641 -25.62 20.48 13.04
C SER A 641 -25.24 19.10 13.58
N ILE A 642 -25.48 18.06 12.78
CA ILE A 642 -24.99 16.71 13.02
C ILE A 642 -23.65 16.56 12.29
N TYR A 643 -22.64 16.02 12.97
CA TYR A 643 -21.32 15.77 12.41
C TYR A 643 -21.12 14.28 12.27
N GLN A 644 -20.59 13.89 11.11
CA GLN A 644 -20.19 12.50 10.86
C GLN A 644 -18.69 12.45 10.62
N ILE A 645 -17.99 11.62 11.37
CA ILE A 645 -16.57 11.35 11.25
C ILE A 645 -16.42 9.93 10.76
N ILE A 646 -15.75 9.73 9.63
CA ILE A 646 -15.39 8.42 9.09
C ILE A 646 -13.87 8.32 9.15
N PHE A 647 -13.34 7.31 9.83
CA PHE A 647 -11.90 7.09 9.95
C PHE A 647 -11.60 5.60 10.05
N TYR A 648 -10.37 5.24 9.71
CA TYR A 648 -9.98 3.83 9.61
C TYR A 648 -8.47 3.65 9.81
N ASN A 649 -8.09 2.43 10.18
CA ASN A 649 -6.71 1.98 10.24
C ASN A 649 -6.44 1.00 9.09
N TYR A 650 -5.81 1.51 8.02
CA TYR A 650 -5.40 0.71 6.88
C TYR A 650 -4.05 0.04 7.16
N ALA A 651 -3.96 -1.25 6.83
CA ALA A 651 -2.72 -2.00 6.74
C ALA A 651 -2.72 -2.85 5.45
N PRO A 652 -1.57 -3.13 4.83
CA PRO A 652 -1.50 -4.01 3.66
C PRO A 652 -2.06 -5.40 3.96
N TYR A 653 -2.72 -6.02 2.96
CA TYR A 653 -3.23 -7.37 3.10
C TYR A 653 -2.09 -8.39 3.19
N MET A 654 -2.09 -9.19 4.25
CA MET A 654 -1.00 -10.13 4.58
C MET A 654 -1.17 -11.51 3.92
N GLY A 655 -2.27 -11.75 3.19
CA GLY A 655 -2.57 -12.99 2.47
C GLY A 655 -3.43 -13.98 3.26
N ASP A 656 -4.00 -14.95 2.55
CA ASP A 656 -4.99 -15.91 3.11
C ASP A 656 -4.44 -16.84 4.20
N THR A 657 -3.14 -17.15 4.15
CA THR A 657 -2.51 -18.00 5.18
C THR A 657 -2.51 -17.37 6.56
N THR A 658 -2.48 -16.05 6.62
CA THR A 658 -2.51 -15.29 7.87
C THR A 658 -3.93 -15.26 8.42
N TYR A 659 -4.93 -15.10 7.55
CA TYR A 659 -6.35 -15.14 7.92
C TYR A 659 -6.81 -16.54 8.38
N LYS A 660 -6.42 -17.60 7.66
CA LYS A 660 -6.77 -19.00 8.05
C LYS A 660 -6.22 -19.42 9.41
N LYS A 661 -5.15 -18.78 9.91
CA LYS A 661 -4.59 -19.06 11.24
C LYS A 661 -5.14 -18.17 12.36
N GLY A 662 -6.10 -17.28 12.04
CA GLY A 662 -6.52 -16.22 12.94
C GLY A 662 -5.37 -15.24 13.17
N ILE A 663 -5.52 -14.01 12.72
CA ILE A 663 -4.49 -12.99 13.00
C ILE A 663 -4.47 -12.80 14.50
N SER A 664 -3.34 -13.13 15.14
CA SER A 664 -3.16 -12.77 16.53
C SER A 664 -3.23 -11.24 16.64
N GLN A 665 -4.13 -10.71 17.42
CA GLN A 665 -4.27 -9.27 17.69
C GLN A 665 -2.95 -8.61 18.17
N SER A 666 -2.01 -9.43 18.67
CA SER A 666 -0.69 -8.98 19.12
C SER A 666 0.24 -8.52 18.00
N ASP A 667 -0.07 -8.84 16.73
CA ASP A 667 0.84 -8.61 15.60
C ASP A 667 0.51 -7.32 14.82
N MET A 668 -0.54 -6.58 15.23
CA MET A 668 -1.04 -5.42 14.51
C MET A 668 -0.89 -4.14 15.32
N VAL A 669 -0.45 -3.06 14.68
CA VAL A 669 -0.24 -1.76 15.32
C VAL A 669 -1.55 -0.97 15.38
N PRO A 670 -2.13 -0.75 16.57
CA PRO A 670 -3.30 0.11 16.71
C PRO A 670 -2.94 1.56 16.42
N GLN A 671 -3.85 2.28 15.78
CA GLN A 671 -3.73 3.74 15.58
C GLN A 671 -4.70 4.48 16.49
N THR A 672 -4.20 5.53 17.13
CA THR A 672 -5.03 6.41 17.97
C THR A 672 -5.43 7.66 17.19
N PHE A 673 -6.74 7.94 17.17
CA PHE A 673 -7.35 9.09 16.54
C PHE A 673 -7.91 10.03 17.63
N THR A 674 -7.59 11.31 17.55
CA THR A 674 -8.07 12.31 18.49
C THR A 674 -8.83 13.41 17.74
N PHE A 675 -10.06 13.65 18.12
CA PHE A 675 -10.95 14.64 17.55
C PHE A 675 -11.18 15.77 18.54
N LEU A 676 -10.72 16.99 18.18
CA LEU A 676 -10.90 18.18 19.00
C LEU A 676 -12.27 18.76 18.74
N ALA A 677 -13.10 18.78 19.77
CA ALA A 677 -14.49 19.24 19.70
C ALA A 677 -14.71 20.65 20.30
N GLY A 678 -13.62 21.34 20.68
CA GLY A 678 -13.69 22.62 21.39
C GLY A 678 -14.36 23.77 20.64
N ASP A 679 -14.32 23.70 19.29
CA ASP A 679 -14.94 24.72 18.42
C ASP A 679 -16.42 24.41 18.09
N MET A 680 -16.95 23.28 18.56
CA MET A 680 -18.36 22.93 18.39
C MET A 680 -19.24 23.76 19.35
N PRO A 681 -20.51 24.03 18.99
CA PRO A 681 -21.44 24.69 19.90
C PRO A 681 -21.53 23.94 21.23
N PRO A 682 -21.30 24.60 22.38
CA PRO A 682 -21.33 23.92 23.68
C PRO A 682 -22.68 23.33 23.98
N GLY A 683 -22.71 22.22 24.72
CA GLY A 683 -23.95 21.54 25.13
C GLY A 683 -23.78 20.01 25.23
N ASN A 684 -24.89 19.32 25.46
CA ASN A 684 -24.93 17.87 25.55
C ASN A 684 -25.08 17.25 24.16
N TYR A 685 -24.21 16.29 23.86
CA TYR A 685 -24.20 15.57 22.60
C TYR A 685 -24.40 14.07 22.83
N ARG A 686 -25.18 13.47 21.95
CA ARG A 686 -25.23 12.02 21.77
C ARG A 686 -24.17 11.62 20.76
N ILE A 687 -23.27 10.75 21.14
CA ILE A 687 -22.19 10.21 20.32
C ILE A 687 -22.55 8.77 19.99
N GLN A 688 -22.76 8.48 18.72
CA GLN A 688 -22.99 7.12 18.24
C GLN A 688 -21.77 6.66 17.47
N LYS A 689 -21.13 5.58 17.92
CA LYS A 689 -19.97 4.95 17.31
C LYS A 689 -20.43 3.66 16.62
N LEU A 690 -20.09 3.51 15.35
CA LEU A 690 -20.41 2.35 14.51
C LEU A 690 -19.09 1.80 13.98
N SER A 691 -18.69 0.60 14.39
CA SER A 691 -17.38 0.03 14.03
C SER A 691 -17.55 -1.28 13.28
N ILE A 692 -16.64 -1.50 12.33
CA ILE A 692 -16.43 -2.75 11.59
C ILE A 692 -14.95 -3.09 11.63
N GLY A 693 -14.65 -4.36 11.84
CA GLY A 693 -13.30 -4.88 11.86
C GLY A 693 -13.28 -6.40 11.98
N PRO A 694 -12.11 -7.02 12.16
CA PRO A 694 -11.99 -8.47 12.27
C PRO A 694 -12.83 -9.09 13.39
N ASN A 695 -13.03 -8.34 14.48
CA ASN A 695 -13.77 -8.80 15.67
C ASN A 695 -15.26 -8.43 15.67
N ALA A 696 -15.73 -7.65 14.69
CA ALA A 696 -17.10 -7.19 14.64
C ALA A 696 -17.53 -6.85 13.21
N GLY A 697 -18.58 -7.51 12.74
CA GLY A 697 -19.24 -7.23 11.47
C GLY A 697 -18.54 -7.77 10.22
N SER A 698 -17.30 -8.28 10.32
CA SER A 698 -16.65 -9.05 9.26
C SER A 698 -17.03 -10.51 9.40
N VAL A 699 -18.01 -10.92 8.59
CA VAL A 699 -18.59 -12.28 8.69
C VAL A 699 -17.67 -13.36 8.14
N TYR A 700 -16.72 -13.01 7.29
CA TYR A 700 -15.69 -13.96 6.84
C TYR A 700 -14.78 -14.39 8.01
N ASP A 701 -14.37 -13.44 8.84
CA ASP A 701 -13.55 -13.73 10.03
C ASP A 701 -14.34 -14.58 11.04
N GLU A 702 -15.63 -14.31 11.22
CA GLU A 702 -16.55 -15.12 12.04
C GLU A 702 -16.70 -16.54 11.48
N TYR A 703 -16.88 -16.68 10.16
CA TYR A 703 -16.97 -17.97 9.47
C TYR A 703 -15.72 -18.83 9.68
N LEU A 704 -14.53 -18.24 9.63
CA LEU A 704 -13.28 -18.95 9.89
C LEU A 704 -13.21 -19.54 11.31
N HIS A 705 -13.82 -18.86 12.28
CA HIS A 705 -13.87 -19.33 13.66
C HIS A 705 -14.89 -20.47 13.87
N MET A 706 -15.89 -20.60 12.99
CA MET A 706 -16.91 -21.66 13.10
C MET A 706 -16.38 -23.05 12.73
N ASN A 707 -15.19 -23.15 12.08
CA ASN A 707 -14.58 -24.40 11.64
C ASN A 707 -15.53 -25.32 10.82
N ILE A 708 -16.37 -24.73 9.98
CA ILE A 708 -17.30 -25.50 9.14
C ILE A 708 -16.51 -26.22 8.05
N THR A 709 -16.66 -27.54 7.97
CA THR A 709 -15.94 -28.41 7.02
C THR A 709 -16.83 -28.89 5.88
N ASP A 710 -18.14 -28.84 6.06
CA ASP A 710 -19.15 -29.31 5.13
C ASP A 710 -20.02 -28.17 4.60
N ASP A 711 -21.05 -28.48 3.83
CA ASP A 711 -22.01 -27.50 3.35
C ASP A 711 -22.72 -26.83 4.54
N MET A 712 -22.73 -25.51 4.52
CA MET A 712 -23.30 -24.68 5.58
C MET A 712 -24.82 -24.89 5.71
N LEU A 713 -25.27 -25.18 6.91
CA LEU A 713 -26.69 -25.30 7.23
C LEU A 713 -27.43 -23.94 7.17
N PRO A 714 -28.74 -23.93 6.87
CA PRO A 714 -29.51 -22.69 6.84
C PRO A 714 -29.42 -21.86 8.13
N ILE A 715 -29.39 -22.52 9.30
CA ILE A 715 -29.26 -21.85 10.61
C ILE A 715 -27.90 -21.15 10.77
N GLU A 716 -26.83 -21.72 10.21
CA GLU A 716 -25.48 -21.14 10.25
C GLU A 716 -25.40 -19.91 9.32
N GLN A 717 -26.06 -19.98 8.15
CA GLN A 717 -26.18 -18.83 7.26
C GLN A 717 -26.99 -17.69 7.92
N GLU A 718 -28.06 -18.03 8.63
CA GLU A 718 -28.86 -17.03 9.38
C GLU A 718 -28.04 -16.41 10.52
N TYR A 719 -27.26 -17.24 11.23
CA TYR A 719 -26.32 -16.74 12.23
C TYR A 719 -25.35 -15.73 11.64
N LEU A 720 -24.64 -16.08 10.55
CA LEU A 720 -23.70 -15.17 9.89
C LEU A 720 -24.39 -13.90 9.40
N ARG A 721 -25.62 -14.01 8.86
CA ARG A 721 -26.41 -12.84 8.45
C ARG A 721 -26.71 -11.91 9.63
N SER A 722 -26.98 -12.48 10.80
CA SER A 722 -27.21 -11.70 12.03
C SER A 722 -25.94 -11.00 12.53
N ARG A 723 -24.77 -11.58 12.27
CA ARG A 723 -23.45 -11.03 12.64
C ARG A 723 -22.95 -9.94 11.67
N ALA A 724 -23.50 -9.89 10.45
CA ALA A 724 -23.17 -8.87 9.43
C ALA A 724 -23.74 -7.49 9.80
N MET A 725 -23.31 -6.94 10.94
CA MET A 725 -23.83 -5.70 11.52
C MET A 725 -22.69 -4.88 12.13
N PHE A 726 -22.89 -3.54 12.19
CA PHE A 726 -22.00 -2.69 12.97
C PHE A 726 -21.98 -3.08 14.45
N SER A 727 -20.83 -3.06 15.08
CA SER A 727 -20.76 -2.85 16.53
C SER A 727 -21.21 -1.43 16.84
N VAL A 728 -22.18 -1.29 17.75
CA VAL A 728 -22.81 0.00 18.06
C VAL A 728 -22.55 0.37 19.50
N LYS A 729 -21.92 1.54 19.73
CA LYS A 729 -21.74 2.13 21.06
C LYS A 729 -22.37 3.52 21.10
N ILE A 730 -23.12 3.82 22.15
CA ILE A 730 -23.75 5.13 22.34
C ILE A 730 -23.22 5.72 23.64
N GLU A 731 -22.72 6.93 23.57
CA GLU A 731 -22.21 7.69 24.69
C GLU A 731 -22.84 9.09 24.70
N TYR A 732 -22.83 9.73 25.84
CA TYR A 732 -23.27 11.11 26.03
C TYR A 732 -22.11 11.92 26.57
N LEU A 733 -21.81 13.04 25.93
CA LEU A 733 -20.71 13.91 26.30
C LEU A 733 -21.17 15.36 26.35
N GLN A 734 -20.83 16.04 27.42
CA GLN A 734 -20.94 17.50 27.49
C GLN A 734 -19.74 18.13 26.78
N ILE A 735 -19.98 18.77 25.65
CA ILE A 735 -18.93 19.44 24.88
C ILE A 735 -18.71 20.87 25.42
N ASN A 736 -17.45 21.18 25.64
CA ASN A 736 -16.91 22.49 26.02
C ASN A 736 -15.61 22.76 25.22
N HIS A 737 -14.96 23.91 25.42
CA HIS A 737 -13.77 24.33 24.66
C HIS A 737 -12.57 23.37 24.75
N ASN A 738 -12.48 22.52 25.75
CA ASN A 738 -11.39 21.57 25.95
C ASN A 738 -11.77 20.12 25.60
N SER A 739 -12.98 19.91 25.07
CA SER A 739 -13.46 18.55 24.80
C SER A 739 -12.73 17.90 23.65
N LYS A 740 -12.33 16.65 23.85
CA LYS A 740 -11.74 15.78 22.86
C LYS A 740 -12.36 14.38 22.90
N ILE A 741 -12.43 13.76 21.76
CA ILE A 741 -12.87 12.36 21.60
C ILE A 741 -11.67 11.59 21.09
N THR A 742 -11.30 10.53 21.78
CA THR A 742 -10.14 9.70 21.40
C THR A 742 -10.60 8.27 21.20
N GLU A 743 -10.21 7.69 20.08
CA GLU A 743 -10.52 6.31 19.69
C GLU A 743 -9.26 5.61 19.22
N GLN A 744 -9.14 4.33 19.54
CA GLN A 744 -8.09 3.46 19.05
C GLN A 744 -8.68 2.42 18.12
N LEU A 745 -8.11 2.31 16.91
CA LEU A 745 -8.50 1.31 15.92
C LEU A 745 -7.38 0.31 15.71
N LEU A 746 -7.73 -0.97 15.71
CA LEU A 746 -6.86 -2.03 15.22
C LEU A 746 -6.74 -1.96 13.70
N PRO A 747 -5.70 -2.51 13.10
CA PRO A 747 -5.64 -2.69 11.64
C PRO A 747 -6.89 -3.36 11.08
N TYR A 748 -7.29 -2.93 9.89
CA TYR A 748 -8.50 -3.34 9.19
C TYR A 748 -9.81 -2.91 9.87
N GLU A 749 -9.75 -2.08 10.90
CA GLU A 749 -10.94 -1.47 11.49
C GLU A 749 -11.28 -0.14 10.84
N MET A 750 -12.57 0.09 10.65
CA MET A 750 -13.14 1.40 10.36
C MET A 750 -14.18 1.77 11.43
N CYS A 751 -14.28 3.05 11.71
CA CYS A 751 -15.28 3.59 12.64
C CYS A 751 -15.97 4.81 12.04
N ILE A 752 -17.27 4.91 12.33
CA ILE A 752 -18.09 6.08 12.04
C ILE A 752 -18.55 6.65 13.39
N ILE A 753 -18.23 7.90 13.66
CA ILE A 753 -18.78 8.63 14.80
C ILE A 753 -19.82 9.62 14.30
N VAL A 754 -21.02 9.55 14.84
CA VAL A 754 -22.10 10.51 14.59
C VAL A 754 -22.35 11.31 15.86
N LEU A 755 -22.16 12.62 15.78
CA LEU A 755 -22.34 13.58 16.88
C LEU A 755 -23.63 14.35 16.63
N SER A 756 -24.60 14.23 17.51
CA SER A 756 -25.86 14.97 17.44
C SER A 756 -26.11 15.74 18.75
N LYS A 757 -26.33 17.05 18.63
CA LYS A 757 -26.68 17.89 19.79
C LYS A 757 -28.06 17.51 20.30
N ILE A 758 -28.17 17.33 21.62
CA ILE A 758 -29.42 17.09 22.27
C ILE A 758 -30.10 18.46 22.47
N THR A 759 -31.17 18.71 21.72
CA THR A 759 -32.06 19.83 22.00
C THR A 759 -33.03 19.42 23.10
N GLN A 760 -33.05 20.16 24.17
CA GLN A 760 -34.03 19.99 25.23
C GLN A 760 -35.45 20.22 24.72
#